data_c36e589b71ea7c5fa50f9de37e3820b2
#
_entry.id   c36e589b71ea7c5fa50f9de37e3820b2
#
_cell.length_a   1.000
_cell.length_b   1.000
_cell.length_c   1.000
_cell.angle_alpha   90.00
_cell.angle_beta   90.00
_cell.angle_gamma   90.00
#
_symmetry.space_group_name_H-M   'P 1'
#
loop_
_entity.id
_entity.type
_entity.pdbx_description
1 polymer ?
#
loop_
_entity_poly.entity_id
_entity_poly.type
_entity_poly.pdbx_seq_one_letter_code
_entity_poly.pdbx_strand_id
1 'polypeptide(L)'
;MNLNRVIKQLSVSRLFGILLAAVLLAACASEPNQSSGQPGMPSAFSDLTKNAQWYLEQVDPAKPAEAFTWQVMAARSYLALGQAKPAAALYQQLQKQAGNPVQQAQLQLLQAHLLLAQGNANQALILLEGKPDVALDADTQKDWYRQRVVLQLDINNKFGAAKSLILLEPYLAKNELATNHQQIWSLLKSMTPSTLQALEEEPAPDVTTGWLRLAALVNEFGAQPSQLARQLAGWKQSFPNHPAQSDMPAGLGDLAITDNGSLQQIAVFLPLSGNLEAQGAAIRNGMLMSYKENQSQFTLNFYDTQGKAMGDLYKQAIQEGANMIIGPLLKDQVEELLKSSPTVPVLALNELDKPIVNDNTFYFSLSAAADASQAAQYLYGQGYRKPLLIAAQGRIGYSSIKAFEQAWAGVSQEKPVVATFGARNEVQGMVKNALSGRSTARAGEIVQLSDAAPRGIDAVYVVANSLETRMIKPYVDISVNPMGSLPIYSSSRGYDGGTTEVASELNGMHISDMPLLLGGFETQREQIALLWPQTQGDLLRLFALGYDAVSLAGNLPQMRKVNAMQQPGMSGQLSVDPQGNIVRMLDWATYQNGKLVSDSAAPQLEDATHEEATDTTSPAVVEPVAVGSDEQGTTL
;
A
#
# COMPACT_ATOMS: atom_id res chain seq x y z
N MET A 1 -28.19 28.46 -0.66
CA MET A 1 -26.94 29.01 -1.21
C MET A 1 -26.00 27.83 -1.39
N ASN A 2 -25.63 27.52 -2.64
CA ASN A 2 -25.11 26.21 -3.06
C ASN A 2 -23.75 25.82 -2.44
N LEU A 3 -23.74 24.69 -1.74
CA LEU A 3 -22.58 23.98 -1.15
C LEU A 3 -21.48 23.66 -2.18
N ASN A 4 -21.81 23.62 -3.46
CA ASN A 4 -20.91 23.26 -4.58
C ASN A 4 -19.90 24.34 -5.01
N ARG A 5 -19.90 25.52 -4.39
CA ARG A 5 -18.94 26.60 -4.75
C ARG A 5 -17.72 26.68 -3.82
N VAL A 6 -17.79 26.09 -2.64
CA VAL A 6 -16.72 26.16 -1.62
C VAL A 6 -15.64 25.07 -1.83
N ILE A 7 -16.01 23.97 -2.49
CA ILE A 7 -15.12 22.80 -2.70
C ILE A 7 -14.04 23.04 -3.77
N LYS A 8 -14.16 24.07 -4.59
CA LYS A 8 -13.27 24.30 -5.74
C LYS A 8 -11.91 24.96 -5.46
N GLN A 9 -11.56 25.30 -4.22
CA GLN A 9 -10.30 26.02 -3.91
C GLN A 9 -9.35 25.33 -2.94
N LEU A 10 -9.65 24.11 -2.48
CA LEU A 10 -8.75 23.40 -1.57
C LEU A 10 -7.89 22.40 -2.36
N SER A 11 -6.59 22.45 -2.20
CA SER A 11 -5.69 21.41 -2.72
C SER A 11 -6.02 20.07 -2.07
N VAL A 12 -5.90 18.98 -2.80
CA VAL A 12 -6.47 17.67 -2.44
C VAL A 12 -5.77 17.00 -1.24
N SER A 13 -4.54 17.38 -0.91
CA SER A 13 -3.90 17.02 0.37
C SER A 13 -4.71 17.50 1.58
N ARG A 14 -5.44 18.62 1.41
CA ARG A 14 -6.36 19.15 2.44
C ARG A 14 -7.66 18.37 2.58
N LEU A 15 -8.12 17.70 1.52
CA LEU A 15 -9.34 16.89 1.56
C LEU A 15 -9.13 15.55 2.28
N PHE A 16 -7.93 14.98 2.24
CA PHE A 16 -7.63 13.75 2.98
C PHE A 16 -7.54 14.00 4.49
N GLY A 17 -6.91 15.11 4.90
CA GLY A 17 -6.94 15.57 6.28
C GLY A 17 -8.36 15.91 6.76
N ILE A 18 -9.17 16.53 5.89
CA ILE A 18 -10.57 16.90 6.18
C ILE A 18 -11.49 15.66 6.11
N LEU A 19 -11.25 14.68 5.23
CA LEU A 19 -12.02 13.44 5.17
C LEU A 19 -11.68 12.50 6.33
N LEU A 20 -10.42 12.42 6.74
CA LEU A 20 -10.02 11.70 7.96
C LEU A 20 -10.56 12.41 9.20
N ALA A 21 -10.53 13.75 9.24
CA ALA A 21 -11.19 14.55 10.27
C ALA A 21 -12.72 14.45 10.19
N ALA A 22 -13.32 14.33 9.00
CA ALA A 22 -14.77 14.16 8.83
C ALA A 22 -15.23 12.75 9.18
N VAL A 23 -14.44 11.71 8.91
CA VAL A 23 -14.73 10.33 9.37
C VAL A 23 -14.54 10.23 10.90
N LEU A 24 -13.59 10.97 11.48
CA LEU A 24 -13.45 11.11 12.93
C LEU A 24 -14.60 11.93 13.56
N LEU A 25 -15.22 12.84 12.79
CA LEU A 25 -16.36 13.65 13.24
C LEU A 25 -17.74 12.95 13.02
N ALA A 26 -17.85 12.01 12.08
CA ALA A 26 -19.11 11.28 11.81
C ALA A 26 -19.37 10.13 12.81
N ALA A 27 -18.39 9.76 13.65
CA ALA A 27 -18.55 8.73 14.67
C ALA A 27 -19.19 9.25 15.99
N CYS A 28 -19.50 10.53 16.11
CA CYS A 28 -20.03 11.16 17.32
C CYS A 28 -21.50 11.57 17.19
N ALA A 29 -22.40 10.61 16.94
CA ALA A 29 -23.81 10.77 17.27
C ALA A 29 -24.19 9.74 18.34
N SER A 30 -23.65 9.86 19.55
CA SER A 30 -24.12 9.18 20.74
C SER A 30 -24.49 10.20 21.81
N GLU A 31 -25.66 9.98 22.40
CA GLU A 31 -26.30 10.86 23.39
C GLU A 31 -25.34 11.22 24.55
N PRO A 32 -25.40 12.47 25.04
CA PRO A 32 -24.57 12.87 26.16
C PRO A 32 -25.04 12.18 27.45
N ASN A 33 -24.12 11.45 28.10
CA ASN A 33 -24.29 11.01 29.48
C ASN A 33 -24.52 12.24 30.37
N GLN A 34 -25.72 12.40 30.88
CA GLN A 34 -26.07 13.44 31.86
C GLN A 34 -25.30 13.18 33.19
N SER A 35 -24.16 13.83 33.34
CA SER A 35 -23.65 14.10 34.66
C SER A 35 -24.40 15.34 35.22
N SER A 36 -25.09 15.18 36.34
CA SER A 36 -25.74 16.23 37.09
C SER A 36 -24.70 17.17 37.71
N GLY A 37 -24.27 18.18 36.95
CA GLY A 37 -23.46 19.30 37.39
C GLY A 37 -23.82 20.49 36.50
N GLN A 38 -23.79 21.71 37.01
CA GLN A 38 -23.94 22.95 36.23
C GLN A 38 -23.19 22.84 34.93
N PRO A 39 -23.73 23.34 33.80
CA PRO A 39 -23.00 23.29 32.54
C PRO A 39 -21.69 24.08 32.67
N GLY A 40 -20.60 23.34 32.87
CA GLY A 40 -19.26 23.88 32.91
C GLY A 40 -18.90 24.46 31.55
N MET A 41 -18.04 25.44 31.53
CA MET A 41 -17.45 26.00 30.32
C MET A 41 -16.85 24.88 29.45
N PRO A 42 -17.16 24.77 28.14
CA PRO A 42 -16.56 23.76 27.29
C PRO A 42 -15.05 23.98 27.15
N SER A 43 -14.30 22.93 26.86
CA SER A 43 -12.90 23.04 26.50
C SER A 43 -12.75 23.81 25.16
N ALA A 44 -11.67 24.57 25.03
CA ALA A 44 -11.33 25.28 23.79
C ALA A 44 -11.19 24.33 22.59
N PHE A 45 -10.94 23.03 22.83
CA PHE A 45 -10.76 21.99 21.84
C PHE A 45 -11.82 20.90 21.85
N SER A 46 -12.94 21.09 22.59
CA SER A 46 -14.10 20.23 22.47
C SER A 46 -14.71 20.24 21.06
N ASP A 47 -15.57 19.27 20.76
CA ASP A 47 -16.21 19.14 19.45
C ASP A 47 -17.01 20.39 19.08
N LEU A 48 -16.84 20.83 17.83
CA LEU A 48 -17.50 22.03 17.31
C LEU A 48 -18.94 21.69 16.88
N THR A 49 -19.91 22.23 17.60
CA THR A 49 -21.36 22.03 17.32
C THR A 49 -22.02 23.23 16.66
N LYS A 50 -21.34 24.38 16.61
CA LYS A 50 -21.86 25.65 16.09
C LYS A 50 -20.89 26.29 15.11
N ASN A 51 -21.35 27.32 14.39
CA ASN A 51 -20.51 28.10 13.49
C ASN A 51 -19.70 29.17 14.27
N ALA A 52 -18.69 29.72 13.61
CA ALA A 52 -17.80 30.71 14.21
C ALA A 52 -18.51 31.95 14.77
N GLN A 53 -19.55 32.43 14.08
CA GLN A 53 -20.31 33.60 14.50
C GLN A 53 -21.01 33.36 15.84
N TRP A 54 -21.63 32.18 16.01
CA TRP A 54 -22.27 31.83 17.26
C TRP A 54 -21.28 31.81 18.44
N TYR A 55 -20.05 31.27 18.25
CA TYR A 55 -19.02 31.28 19.28
C TYR A 55 -18.55 32.71 19.60
N LEU A 56 -18.46 33.58 18.62
CA LEU A 56 -18.09 34.99 18.84
C LEU A 56 -19.16 35.75 19.63
N GLU A 57 -20.44 35.43 19.48
CA GLU A 57 -21.55 36.01 20.22
C GLU A 57 -21.54 35.63 21.71
N GLN A 58 -20.81 34.56 22.09
CA GLN A 58 -20.64 34.14 23.50
C GLN A 58 -19.50 34.91 24.20
N VAL A 59 -18.72 35.70 23.49
CA VAL A 59 -17.55 36.42 24.04
C VAL A 59 -18.03 37.56 24.96
N ASP A 60 -17.78 37.40 26.26
CA ASP A 60 -17.99 38.44 27.27
C ASP A 60 -16.64 39.07 27.69
N PRO A 61 -16.37 40.36 27.39
CA PRO A 61 -15.14 41.02 27.77
C PRO A 61 -14.90 41.09 29.27
N ALA A 62 -15.94 40.96 30.09
CA ALA A 62 -15.83 40.94 31.54
C ALA A 62 -15.28 39.60 32.08
N LYS A 63 -15.24 38.55 31.22
CA LYS A 63 -14.77 37.20 31.57
C LYS A 63 -13.64 36.77 30.64
N PRO A 64 -12.44 37.28 30.77
CA PRO A 64 -11.36 37.11 29.78
C PRO A 64 -10.96 35.63 29.54
N ALA A 65 -11.02 34.77 30.55
CA ALA A 65 -10.72 33.33 30.39
C ALA A 65 -11.77 32.61 29.55
N GLU A 66 -13.07 32.91 29.76
CA GLU A 66 -14.16 32.34 28.96
C GLU A 66 -14.13 32.92 27.54
N ALA A 67 -13.87 34.24 27.41
CA ALA A 67 -13.74 34.91 26.14
C ALA A 67 -12.64 34.32 25.26
N PHE A 68 -11.48 33.98 25.86
CA PHE A 68 -10.38 33.28 25.17
C PHE A 68 -10.83 31.95 24.59
N THR A 69 -11.51 31.13 25.38
CA THR A 69 -12.02 29.81 24.95
C THR A 69 -12.98 29.93 23.78
N TRP A 70 -13.97 30.83 23.86
CA TRP A 70 -14.93 31.05 22.78
C TRP A 70 -14.27 31.54 21.48
N GLN A 71 -13.28 32.41 21.59
CA GLN A 71 -12.50 32.89 20.44
C GLN A 71 -11.66 31.79 19.80
N VAL A 72 -11.05 30.87 20.59
CA VAL A 72 -10.35 29.69 20.04
C VAL A 72 -11.32 28.77 19.30
N MET A 73 -12.51 28.49 19.86
CA MET A 73 -13.55 27.70 19.21
C MET A 73 -14.02 28.36 17.90
N ALA A 74 -14.18 29.69 17.88
CA ALA A 74 -14.53 30.43 16.67
C ALA A 74 -13.43 30.32 15.58
N ALA A 75 -12.16 30.45 15.97
CA ALA A 75 -11.03 30.29 15.04
C ALA A 75 -10.98 28.87 14.45
N ARG A 76 -11.16 27.84 15.27
CA ARG A 76 -11.27 26.43 14.82
C ARG A 76 -12.47 26.21 13.88
N SER A 77 -13.63 26.83 14.18
CA SER A 77 -14.80 26.76 13.32
C SER A 77 -14.56 27.42 11.95
N TYR A 78 -13.86 28.53 11.89
CA TYR A 78 -13.41 29.13 10.63
C TYR A 78 -12.50 28.19 9.83
N LEU A 79 -11.52 27.55 10.50
CA LEU A 79 -10.61 26.58 9.85
C LEU A 79 -11.36 25.36 9.30
N ALA A 80 -12.32 24.81 10.05
CA ALA A 80 -13.16 23.72 9.61
C ALA A 80 -13.96 24.05 8.33
N LEU A 81 -14.27 25.33 8.10
CA LEU A 81 -14.92 25.85 6.89
C LEU A 81 -13.94 26.31 5.79
N GLY A 82 -12.62 26.05 5.95
CA GLY A 82 -11.60 26.48 5.00
C GLY A 82 -11.32 28.00 5.01
N GLN A 83 -11.81 28.72 6.00
CA GLN A 83 -11.69 30.18 6.12
C GLN A 83 -10.43 30.56 6.95
N ALA A 84 -9.25 30.32 6.38
CA ALA A 84 -7.99 30.54 7.07
C ALA A 84 -7.73 32.04 7.44
N LYS A 85 -8.19 33.00 6.63
CA LYS A 85 -7.95 34.43 6.90
C LYS A 85 -8.59 34.93 8.19
N PRO A 86 -9.92 34.77 8.44
CA PRO A 86 -10.52 35.17 9.70
C PRO A 86 -9.98 34.39 10.90
N ALA A 87 -9.63 33.10 10.74
CA ALA A 87 -8.99 32.32 11.79
C ALA A 87 -7.61 32.91 12.18
N ALA A 88 -6.80 33.28 11.20
CA ALA A 88 -5.49 33.92 11.45
C ALA A 88 -5.63 35.29 12.15
N ALA A 89 -6.64 36.07 11.79
CA ALA A 89 -6.90 37.33 12.47
C ALA A 89 -7.25 37.14 13.95
N LEU A 90 -8.12 36.16 14.27
CA LEU A 90 -8.42 35.81 15.66
C LEU A 90 -7.18 35.26 16.40
N TYR A 91 -6.37 34.45 15.76
CA TYR A 91 -5.13 33.95 16.35
C TYR A 91 -4.19 35.08 16.77
N GLN A 92 -3.99 36.11 15.93
CA GLN A 92 -3.17 37.29 16.24
C GLN A 92 -3.73 38.08 17.44
N GLN A 93 -5.04 38.16 17.59
CA GLN A 93 -5.66 38.79 18.76
C GLN A 93 -5.43 37.96 20.03
N LEU A 94 -5.63 36.64 19.94
CA LEU A 94 -5.45 35.70 21.04
C LEU A 94 -4.01 35.63 21.53
N GLN A 95 -3.02 35.78 20.64
CA GLN A 95 -1.59 35.87 21.04
C GLN A 95 -1.31 36.99 22.05
N LYS A 96 -2.03 38.12 21.95
CA LYS A 96 -1.89 39.27 22.86
C LYS A 96 -2.61 39.03 24.19
N GLN A 97 -3.51 38.08 24.27
CA GLN A 97 -4.37 37.81 25.41
C GLN A 97 -3.90 36.60 26.24
N ALA A 98 -3.08 35.70 25.66
CA ALA A 98 -2.61 34.48 26.31
C ALA A 98 -1.71 34.80 27.51
N GLY A 99 -2.27 34.73 28.72
CA GLY A 99 -1.61 35.10 29.97
C GLY A 99 -1.05 33.94 30.79
N ASN A 100 -1.30 32.69 30.40
CA ASN A 100 -0.85 31.53 31.16
C ASN A 100 -0.36 30.38 30.24
N PRO A 101 0.43 29.43 30.78
CA PRO A 101 1.02 28.34 29.98
C PRO A 101 0.00 27.45 29.25
N VAL A 102 -1.19 27.22 29.82
CA VAL A 102 -2.26 26.43 29.18
C VAL A 102 -2.77 27.15 27.92
N GLN A 103 -3.06 28.45 28.02
CA GLN A 103 -3.48 29.25 26.86
C GLN A 103 -2.40 29.31 25.80
N GLN A 104 -1.12 29.37 26.20
CA GLN A 104 0.01 29.33 25.24
C GLN A 104 0.06 27.99 24.50
N ALA A 105 -0.10 26.86 25.19
CA ALA A 105 -0.16 25.54 24.54
C ALA A 105 -1.39 25.42 23.63
N GLN A 106 -2.55 25.95 24.02
CA GLN A 106 -3.75 26.00 23.18
C GLN A 106 -3.53 26.85 21.91
N LEU A 107 -2.81 27.96 22.02
CA LEU A 107 -2.42 28.78 20.84
C LEU A 107 -1.42 28.06 19.96
N GLN A 108 -0.48 27.32 20.53
CA GLN A 108 0.47 26.50 19.78
C GLN A 108 -0.27 25.44 18.94
N LEU A 109 -1.27 24.78 19.51
CA LEU A 109 -2.13 23.82 18.81
C LEU A 109 -2.96 24.52 17.72
N LEU A 110 -3.57 25.67 18.01
CA LEU A 110 -4.30 26.46 17.01
C LEU A 110 -3.39 26.94 15.87
N GLN A 111 -2.14 27.30 16.16
CA GLN A 111 -1.14 27.66 15.15
C GLN A 111 -0.81 26.47 14.25
N ALA A 112 -0.70 25.26 14.81
CA ALA A 112 -0.48 24.04 14.02
C ALA A 112 -1.65 23.78 13.05
N HIS A 113 -2.89 23.98 13.49
CA HIS A 113 -4.06 23.91 12.60
C HIS A 113 -4.01 24.95 11.47
N LEU A 114 -3.59 26.18 11.77
CA LEU A 114 -3.43 27.25 10.77
C LEU A 114 -2.34 26.91 9.75
N LEU A 115 -1.19 26.44 10.20
CA LEU A 115 -0.07 26.05 9.34
C LEU A 115 -0.46 24.89 8.42
N LEU A 116 -1.17 23.88 8.94
CA LEU A 116 -1.71 22.80 8.11
C LEU A 116 -2.66 23.35 7.04
N ALA A 117 -3.57 24.25 7.41
CA ALA A 117 -4.49 24.90 6.46
C ALA A 117 -3.76 25.74 5.38
N GLN A 118 -2.51 26.12 5.61
CA GLN A 118 -1.62 26.82 4.67
C GLN A 118 -0.72 25.85 3.87
N GLY A 119 -0.76 24.54 4.13
CA GLY A 119 0.09 23.53 3.48
C GLY A 119 1.49 23.41 4.09
N ASN A 120 1.72 23.90 5.30
CA ASN A 120 3.01 23.91 5.99
C ASN A 120 3.08 22.83 7.09
N ALA A 121 2.81 21.57 6.74
CA ALA A 121 2.71 20.45 7.69
C ALA A 121 3.99 20.23 8.51
N ASN A 122 5.18 20.33 7.90
CA ASN A 122 6.44 20.18 8.62
C ASN A 122 6.62 21.22 9.73
N GLN A 123 6.31 22.49 9.46
CA GLN A 123 6.39 23.55 10.48
C GLN A 123 5.35 23.34 11.59
N ALA A 124 4.14 22.90 11.22
CA ALA A 124 3.10 22.58 12.19
C ALA A 124 3.51 21.41 13.10
N LEU A 125 4.18 20.40 12.54
CA LEU A 125 4.63 19.23 13.30
C LEU A 125 5.70 19.59 14.32
N ILE A 126 6.67 20.44 13.95
CA ILE A 126 7.71 20.95 14.87
C ILE A 126 7.07 21.63 16.10
N LEU A 127 5.99 22.38 15.91
CA LEU A 127 5.27 22.99 17.04
C LEU A 127 4.66 21.96 18.00
N LEU A 128 4.26 20.79 17.48
CA LEU A 128 3.61 19.75 18.26
C LEU A 128 4.59 18.62 18.67
N GLU A 129 5.91 18.79 18.47
CA GLU A 129 6.90 17.84 18.97
C GLU A 129 6.87 17.75 20.50
N GLY A 130 6.89 16.51 20.97
CA GLY A 130 6.85 16.23 22.40
C GLY A 130 5.45 16.34 23.05
N LYS A 131 5.43 16.12 24.36
CA LYS A 131 4.27 16.33 25.22
C LYS A 131 4.30 17.75 25.74
N PRO A 132 3.17 18.47 25.80
CA PRO A 132 3.15 19.78 26.43
C PRO A 132 3.64 19.72 27.90
N ASP A 133 4.47 20.67 28.30
CA ASP A 133 5.01 20.75 29.68
C ASP A 133 3.96 21.15 30.72
N VAL A 134 2.71 21.34 30.31
CA VAL A 134 1.59 21.74 31.17
C VAL A 134 0.46 20.73 31.13
N ALA A 135 -0.27 20.62 32.21
CA ALA A 135 -1.47 19.78 32.27
C ALA A 135 -2.59 20.43 31.43
N LEU A 136 -2.89 19.82 30.29
CA LEU A 136 -4.01 20.20 29.43
C LEU A 136 -5.24 19.36 29.76
N ASP A 137 -6.43 19.91 29.50
CA ASP A 137 -7.67 19.14 29.57
C ASP A 137 -7.72 18.03 28.51
N ALA A 138 -8.59 17.03 28.73
CA ALA A 138 -8.65 15.82 27.89
C ALA A 138 -8.96 16.12 26.43
N ASP A 139 -9.84 17.10 26.15
CA ASP A 139 -10.20 17.45 24.78
C ASP A 139 -9.03 18.12 24.05
N THR A 140 -8.30 19.01 24.73
CA THR A 140 -7.09 19.65 24.17
C THR A 140 -6.00 18.61 23.91
N GLN A 141 -5.79 17.63 24.81
CA GLN A 141 -4.83 16.53 24.61
C GLN A 141 -5.26 15.61 23.45
N LYS A 142 -6.55 15.28 23.37
CA LYS A 142 -7.14 14.50 22.27
C LYS A 142 -6.88 15.18 20.92
N ASP A 143 -7.16 16.46 20.81
CA ASP A 143 -6.94 17.23 19.57
C ASP A 143 -5.44 17.36 19.25
N TRP A 144 -4.57 17.52 20.27
CA TRP A 144 -3.11 17.54 20.09
C TRP A 144 -2.58 16.32 19.37
N TYR A 145 -2.94 15.14 19.84
CA TYR A 145 -2.50 13.89 19.22
C TYR A 145 -3.20 13.62 17.90
N ARG A 146 -4.48 13.94 17.75
CA ARG A 146 -5.19 13.87 16.46
C ARG A 146 -4.53 14.74 15.40
N GLN A 147 -4.16 15.97 15.76
CA GLN A 147 -3.48 16.88 14.85
C GLN A 147 -2.11 16.33 14.44
N ARG A 148 -1.36 15.73 15.38
CA ARG A 148 -0.09 15.06 15.07
C ARG A 148 -0.28 13.91 14.09
N VAL A 149 -1.31 13.08 14.24
CA VAL A 149 -1.62 12.00 13.28
C VAL A 149 -1.80 12.57 11.88
N VAL A 150 -2.61 13.62 11.74
CA VAL A 150 -2.87 14.27 10.44
C VAL A 150 -1.59 14.81 9.82
N LEU A 151 -0.76 15.51 10.60
CA LEU A 151 0.51 16.07 10.14
C LEU A 151 1.52 15.00 9.74
N GLN A 152 1.64 13.92 10.53
CA GLN A 152 2.53 12.80 10.22
C GLN A 152 2.11 12.08 8.93
N LEU A 153 0.80 11.92 8.70
CA LEU A 153 0.29 11.34 7.45
C LEU A 153 0.52 12.26 6.25
N ASP A 154 0.38 13.58 6.43
CA ASP A 154 0.62 14.56 5.35
C ASP A 154 2.06 14.52 4.84
N ILE A 155 3.03 14.25 5.73
CA ILE A 155 4.45 14.08 5.38
C ILE A 155 4.85 12.62 5.13
N ASN A 156 3.88 11.71 4.99
CA ASN A 156 4.08 10.27 4.77
C ASN A 156 4.90 9.54 5.86
N ASN A 157 4.91 10.05 7.09
CA ASN A 157 5.54 9.39 8.23
C ASN A 157 4.55 8.45 8.95
N LYS A 158 4.42 7.23 8.43
CA LYS A 158 3.47 6.22 8.94
C LYS A 158 3.75 5.82 10.39
N PHE A 159 5.02 5.67 10.78
CA PHE A 159 5.39 5.31 12.16
C PHE A 159 5.07 6.43 13.14
N GLY A 160 5.40 7.67 12.82
CA GLY A 160 5.04 8.83 13.63
C GLY A 160 3.52 8.95 13.83
N ALA A 161 2.73 8.67 12.77
CA ALA A 161 1.28 8.62 12.85
C ALA A 161 0.80 7.49 13.78
N ALA A 162 1.33 6.28 13.66
CA ALA A 162 1.00 5.16 14.55
C ALA A 162 1.36 5.47 16.01
N LYS A 163 2.55 6.02 16.29
CA LYS A 163 2.98 6.47 17.62
C LYS A 163 2.03 7.54 18.19
N SER A 164 1.56 8.48 17.36
CA SER A 164 0.59 9.49 17.78
C SER A 164 -0.79 8.91 18.09
N LEU A 165 -1.26 7.88 17.35
CA LEU A 165 -2.49 7.13 17.65
C LEU A 165 -2.38 6.35 18.96
N ILE A 166 -1.23 5.75 19.26
CA ILE A 166 -0.97 5.08 20.53
C ILE A 166 -1.06 6.08 21.70
N LEU A 167 -0.46 7.26 21.55
CA LEU A 167 -0.50 8.33 22.55
C LEU A 167 -1.89 8.99 22.68
N LEU A 168 -2.72 8.90 21.65
CA LEU A 168 -4.11 9.37 21.64
C LEU A 168 -5.04 8.48 22.46
N GLU A 169 -4.76 7.19 22.56
CA GLU A 169 -5.66 6.17 23.12
C GLU A 169 -6.23 6.50 24.49
N PRO A 170 -5.46 7.00 25.49
CA PRO A 170 -5.97 7.34 26.82
C PRO A 170 -7.08 8.41 26.82
N TYR A 171 -7.23 9.16 25.74
CA TYR A 171 -8.19 10.26 25.59
C TYR A 171 -9.39 9.89 24.73
N LEU A 172 -9.48 8.63 24.26
CA LEU A 172 -10.56 8.14 23.42
C LEU A 172 -11.70 7.53 24.27
N ALA A 173 -12.91 7.66 23.77
CA ALA A 173 -14.06 6.92 24.29
C ALA A 173 -13.95 5.44 23.89
N LYS A 174 -14.57 4.54 24.69
CA LYS A 174 -14.50 3.09 24.46
C LYS A 174 -14.92 2.66 23.04
N ASN A 175 -15.90 3.33 22.45
CA ASN A 175 -16.37 3.07 21.09
C ASN A 175 -15.41 3.55 19.99
N GLU A 176 -14.40 4.37 20.32
CA GLU A 176 -13.39 4.86 19.37
C GLU A 176 -12.14 3.95 19.36
N LEU A 177 -11.93 3.13 20.42
CA LEU A 177 -10.71 2.33 20.60
C LEU A 177 -10.49 1.33 19.47
N ALA A 178 -11.50 0.57 19.07
CA ALA A 178 -11.38 -0.41 18.00
C ALA A 178 -10.94 0.22 16.68
N THR A 179 -11.50 1.39 16.33
CA THR A 179 -11.10 2.14 15.13
C THR A 179 -9.66 2.64 15.24
N ASN A 180 -9.25 3.13 16.41
CA ASN A 180 -7.89 3.56 16.67
C ASN A 180 -6.88 2.40 16.52
N HIS A 181 -7.17 1.24 17.12
CA HIS A 181 -6.33 0.04 16.98
C HIS A 181 -6.23 -0.44 15.54
N GLN A 182 -7.34 -0.40 14.78
CA GLN A 182 -7.34 -0.76 13.38
C GLN A 182 -6.48 0.21 12.55
N GLN A 183 -6.47 1.50 12.86
CA GLN A 183 -5.62 2.48 12.19
C GLN A 183 -4.13 2.24 12.51
N ILE A 184 -3.77 2.04 13.79
CA ILE A 184 -2.40 1.67 14.20
C ILE A 184 -1.94 0.44 13.42
N TRP A 185 -2.74 -0.62 13.43
CA TRP A 185 -2.45 -1.84 12.72
C TRP A 185 -2.23 -1.62 11.22
N SER A 186 -3.12 -0.86 10.56
CA SER A 186 -3.03 -0.60 9.12
C SER A 186 -1.76 0.13 8.71
N LEU A 187 -1.24 1.00 9.56
CA LEU A 187 0.01 1.73 9.34
C LEU A 187 1.23 0.84 9.50
N LEU A 188 1.27 -0.01 10.54
CA LEU A 188 2.43 -0.82 10.88
C LEU A 188 2.55 -2.08 10.03
N LYS A 189 1.45 -2.76 9.69
CA LYS A 189 1.47 -4.03 8.94
C LYS A 189 2.13 -3.94 7.57
N SER A 190 2.22 -2.75 6.98
CA SER A 190 2.83 -2.50 5.68
C SER A 190 4.35 -2.30 5.74
N MET A 191 4.95 -2.34 6.93
CA MET A 191 6.39 -2.17 7.13
C MET A 191 7.09 -3.53 7.16
N THR A 192 8.36 -3.58 6.71
CA THR A 192 9.15 -4.82 6.76
C THR A 192 9.50 -5.20 8.20
N PRO A 193 9.72 -6.50 8.52
CA PRO A 193 10.13 -6.94 9.86
C PRO A 193 11.38 -6.23 10.36
N SER A 194 12.38 -6.03 9.50
CA SER A 194 13.62 -5.32 9.85
C SER A 194 13.37 -3.85 10.19
N THR A 195 12.48 -3.18 9.45
CA THR A 195 12.09 -1.80 9.76
C THR A 195 11.37 -1.72 11.10
N LEU A 196 10.42 -2.63 11.35
CA LEU A 196 9.67 -2.67 12.61
C LEU A 196 10.60 -2.89 13.81
N GLN A 197 11.58 -3.78 13.68
CA GLN A 197 12.58 -4.03 14.74
C GLN A 197 13.50 -2.82 14.97
N ALA A 198 13.91 -2.13 13.91
CA ALA A 198 14.76 -0.93 14.02
C ALA A 198 14.03 0.26 14.68
N LEU A 199 12.69 0.26 14.72
CA LEU A 199 11.87 1.30 15.33
C LEU A 199 11.57 1.04 16.83
N GLU A 200 11.98 -0.09 17.39
CA GLU A 200 11.83 -0.36 18.82
C GLU A 200 12.74 0.57 19.63
N GLU A 201 12.15 1.43 20.46
CA GLU A 201 12.87 2.38 21.32
C GLU A 201 12.98 1.83 22.77
N GLU A 202 11.94 1.17 23.26
CA GLU A 202 11.82 0.69 24.63
C GLU A 202 11.59 -0.84 24.68
N PRO A 203 12.08 -1.54 25.71
CA PRO A 203 11.84 -2.97 25.84
C PRO A 203 10.38 -3.30 26.21
N ALA A 204 10.01 -4.58 26.10
CA ALA A 204 8.74 -5.06 26.64
C ALA A 204 8.65 -4.74 28.17
N PRO A 205 7.48 -4.35 28.69
CA PRO A 205 6.14 -4.40 28.09
C PRO A 205 5.65 -3.09 27.45
N ASP A 206 6.54 -2.26 26.90
CA ASP A 206 6.12 -1.00 26.23
C ASP A 206 5.04 -1.22 25.17
N VAL A 207 4.04 -0.33 25.10
CA VAL A 207 2.89 -0.47 24.19
C VAL A 207 3.30 -0.28 22.72
N THR A 208 4.18 0.68 22.44
CA THR A 208 4.66 0.91 21.06
C THR A 208 5.41 -0.31 20.54
N THR A 209 6.33 -0.83 21.37
CA THR A 209 7.08 -2.05 21.07
C THR A 209 6.15 -3.26 20.92
N GLY A 210 5.10 -3.34 21.73
CA GLY A 210 4.09 -4.40 21.58
C GLY A 210 3.41 -4.40 20.22
N TRP A 211 3.01 -3.24 19.71
CA TRP A 211 2.45 -3.08 18.37
C TRP A 211 3.45 -3.41 17.26
N LEU A 212 4.71 -2.94 17.39
CA LEU A 212 5.77 -3.21 16.42
C LEU A 212 6.06 -4.72 16.32
N ARG A 213 6.22 -5.40 17.47
CA ARG A 213 6.45 -6.85 17.51
C ARG A 213 5.26 -7.65 17.01
N LEU A 214 4.04 -7.22 17.30
CA LEU A 214 2.85 -7.89 16.76
C LEU A 214 2.83 -7.82 15.23
N ALA A 215 3.12 -6.67 14.65
CA ALA A 215 3.20 -6.52 13.20
C ALA A 215 4.36 -7.33 12.59
N ALA A 216 5.53 -7.34 13.23
CA ALA A 216 6.68 -8.12 12.79
C ALA A 216 6.38 -9.63 12.81
N LEU A 217 5.76 -10.16 13.88
CA LEU A 217 5.36 -11.57 13.99
C LEU A 217 4.40 -11.98 12.86
N VAL A 218 3.43 -11.14 12.53
CA VAL A 218 2.48 -11.44 11.44
C VAL A 218 3.18 -11.42 10.09
N ASN A 219 4.10 -10.50 9.86
CA ASN A 219 4.86 -10.43 8.62
C ASN A 219 5.84 -11.61 8.47
N GLU A 220 6.46 -12.06 9.58
CA GLU A 220 7.43 -13.15 9.57
C GLU A 220 6.76 -14.54 9.51
N PHE A 221 5.72 -14.75 10.33
CA PHE A 221 5.09 -16.07 10.51
C PHE A 221 3.70 -16.17 9.87
N GLY A 222 3.24 -15.16 9.13
CA GLY A 222 1.92 -15.14 8.52
C GLY A 222 1.65 -16.33 7.59
N ALA A 223 2.70 -16.84 6.93
CA ALA A 223 2.64 -18.04 6.11
C ALA A 223 2.59 -19.36 6.90
N GLN A 224 2.82 -19.32 8.23
CA GLN A 224 2.97 -20.51 9.09
C GLN A 224 2.04 -20.40 10.31
N PRO A 225 0.73 -20.67 10.14
CA PRO A 225 -0.30 -20.42 11.15
C PRO A 225 -0.01 -21.02 12.52
N SER A 226 0.49 -22.25 12.58
CA SER A 226 0.83 -22.93 13.82
C SER A 226 2.04 -22.29 14.54
N GLN A 227 2.99 -21.75 13.78
CA GLN A 227 4.11 -20.98 14.34
C GLN A 227 3.63 -19.60 14.81
N LEU A 228 2.84 -18.91 13.97
CA LEU A 228 2.25 -17.63 14.36
C LEU A 228 1.44 -17.74 15.65
N ALA A 229 0.61 -18.78 15.79
CA ALA A 229 -0.16 -19.02 17.02
C ALA A 229 0.73 -19.20 18.26
N ARG A 230 1.85 -19.94 18.13
CA ARG A 230 2.84 -20.09 19.22
C ARG A 230 3.52 -18.77 19.55
N GLN A 231 3.95 -18.02 18.53
CA GLN A 231 4.61 -16.73 18.73
C GLN A 231 3.66 -15.68 19.33
N LEU A 232 2.39 -15.68 18.91
CA LEU A 232 1.35 -14.83 19.52
C LEU A 232 1.09 -15.18 20.97
N ALA A 233 1.16 -16.46 21.35
CA ALA A 233 1.06 -16.86 22.75
C ALA A 233 2.23 -16.28 23.57
N GLY A 234 3.46 -16.33 23.06
CA GLY A 234 4.64 -15.70 23.66
C GLY A 234 4.51 -14.17 23.73
N TRP A 235 4.00 -13.54 22.67
CA TRP A 235 3.75 -12.11 22.65
C TRP A 235 2.72 -11.70 23.73
N LYS A 236 1.62 -12.45 23.88
CA LYS A 236 0.62 -12.21 24.92
C LYS A 236 1.21 -12.28 26.35
N GLN A 237 2.17 -13.16 26.56
CA GLN A 237 2.89 -13.27 27.85
C GLN A 237 3.83 -12.08 28.08
N SER A 238 4.51 -11.61 27.04
CA SER A 238 5.45 -10.49 27.11
C SER A 238 4.75 -9.14 27.27
N PHE A 239 3.50 -9.01 26.79
CA PHE A 239 2.70 -7.78 26.80
C PHE A 239 1.31 -7.99 27.44
N PRO A 240 1.21 -8.38 28.72
CA PRO A 240 -0.04 -8.85 29.33
C PRO A 240 -1.16 -7.81 29.37
N ASN A 241 -0.83 -6.52 29.41
CA ASN A 241 -1.79 -5.41 29.48
C ASN A 241 -1.86 -4.60 28.16
N HIS A 242 -1.37 -5.18 27.05
CA HIS A 242 -1.37 -4.47 25.78
C HIS A 242 -2.78 -4.31 25.22
N PRO A 243 -3.16 -3.13 24.70
CA PRO A 243 -4.50 -2.86 24.16
C PRO A 243 -4.96 -3.88 23.11
N ALA A 244 -4.08 -4.31 22.23
CA ALA A 244 -4.38 -5.32 21.20
C ALA A 244 -4.77 -6.70 21.78
N GLN A 245 -4.60 -6.97 23.07
CA GLN A 245 -5.08 -8.23 23.65
C GLN A 245 -6.60 -8.30 23.76
N SER A 246 -7.24 -7.14 24.04
CA SER A 246 -8.70 -7.06 24.14
C SER A 246 -9.37 -6.86 22.78
N ASP A 247 -8.63 -6.35 21.80
CA ASP A 247 -9.11 -6.04 20.46
C ASP A 247 -8.02 -6.41 19.44
N MET A 248 -7.82 -7.72 19.26
CA MET A 248 -6.84 -8.24 18.30
C MET A 248 -7.20 -7.83 16.88
N PRO A 249 -6.23 -7.38 16.07
CA PRO A 249 -6.44 -7.14 14.65
C PRO A 249 -7.13 -8.33 13.99
N ALA A 250 -8.02 -8.04 13.04
CA ALA A 250 -8.99 -8.97 12.49
C ALA A 250 -8.43 -10.38 12.22
N GLY A 251 -8.97 -11.36 12.89
CA GLY A 251 -8.67 -12.78 12.75
C GLY A 251 -7.49 -13.33 13.56
N LEU A 252 -6.61 -12.47 14.10
CA LEU A 252 -5.47 -12.96 14.91
C LEU A 252 -5.90 -13.57 16.24
N GLY A 253 -7.06 -13.16 16.77
CA GLY A 253 -7.64 -13.72 17.99
C GLY A 253 -8.12 -15.16 17.84
N ASP A 254 -8.54 -15.52 16.63
CA ASP A 254 -9.13 -16.83 16.27
C ASP A 254 -8.09 -17.82 15.72
N LEU A 255 -6.81 -17.45 15.73
CA LEU A 255 -5.72 -18.36 15.41
C LEU A 255 -5.65 -19.48 16.48
N ALA A 256 -6.47 -20.51 16.28
CA ALA A 256 -6.30 -21.75 16.99
C ALA A 256 -5.09 -22.50 16.40
N ILE A 257 -4.36 -23.23 17.23
CA ILE A 257 -3.46 -24.29 16.79
C ILE A 257 -4.37 -25.39 16.23
N THR A 258 -4.93 -25.16 15.05
CA THR A 258 -5.65 -26.21 14.32
C THR A 258 -4.60 -27.01 13.60
N ASP A 259 -4.49 -28.25 13.97
CA ASP A 259 -3.98 -29.29 13.08
C ASP A 259 -4.98 -29.32 11.89
N ASN A 260 -4.72 -28.50 10.88
CA ASN A 260 -5.44 -28.57 9.61
C ASN A 260 -5.15 -29.97 9.10
N GLY A 261 -6.17 -30.85 9.11
CA GLY A 261 -6.02 -32.26 8.75
C GLY A 261 -5.01 -32.37 7.62
N SER A 262 -3.88 -32.99 7.90
CA SER A 262 -2.66 -32.88 7.11
C SER A 262 -2.99 -33.10 5.64
N LEU A 263 -2.65 -32.11 4.78
CA LEU A 263 -2.66 -32.33 3.35
C LEU A 263 -1.81 -33.58 3.06
N GLN A 264 -2.41 -34.60 2.46
CA GLN A 264 -1.72 -35.84 2.16
C GLN A 264 -1.47 -35.94 0.67
N GLN A 265 -2.47 -35.62 -0.14
CA GLN A 265 -2.40 -35.75 -1.58
C GLN A 265 -3.14 -34.62 -2.28
N ILE A 266 -2.44 -33.90 -3.14
CA ILE A 266 -2.99 -32.83 -3.97
C ILE A 266 -3.08 -33.35 -5.41
N ALA A 267 -4.29 -33.29 -5.99
CA ALA A 267 -4.49 -33.49 -7.41
C ALA A 267 -4.30 -32.17 -8.17
N VAL A 268 -3.41 -32.16 -9.15
CA VAL A 268 -3.07 -31.01 -9.96
C VAL A 268 -3.64 -31.17 -11.37
N PHE A 269 -4.61 -30.34 -11.73
CA PHE A 269 -5.29 -30.34 -13.02
C PHE A 269 -4.71 -29.29 -13.94
N LEU A 270 -3.89 -29.68 -14.93
CA LEU A 270 -3.20 -28.77 -15.85
C LEU A 270 -3.29 -29.27 -17.30
N PRO A 271 -3.25 -28.40 -18.31
CA PRO A 271 -3.09 -28.79 -19.71
C PRO A 271 -1.63 -29.22 -19.94
N LEU A 272 -1.35 -30.52 -19.82
CA LEU A 272 0.01 -31.09 -19.94
C LEU A 272 0.32 -31.58 -21.35
N SER A 273 -0.64 -31.44 -22.26
CA SER A 273 -0.49 -31.75 -23.70
C SER A 273 -1.26 -30.73 -24.55
N GLY A 274 -1.02 -30.75 -25.86
CA GLY A 274 -1.72 -29.89 -26.82
C GLY A 274 -1.21 -28.44 -26.84
N ASN A 275 -2.07 -27.50 -27.27
CA ASN A 275 -1.67 -26.10 -27.53
C ASN A 275 -1.25 -25.31 -26.31
N LEU A 276 -1.60 -25.76 -25.11
CA LEU A 276 -1.27 -25.10 -23.82
C LEU A 276 -0.23 -25.91 -23.01
N GLU A 277 0.44 -26.88 -23.63
CA GLU A 277 1.45 -27.70 -22.97
C GLU A 277 2.57 -26.86 -22.33
N ALA A 278 3.07 -25.84 -23.02
CA ALA A 278 4.13 -24.97 -22.52
C ALA A 278 3.68 -24.20 -21.25
N GLN A 279 2.43 -23.73 -21.23
CA GLN A 279 1.83 -23.04 -20.09
C GLN A 279 1.63 -23.99 -18.90
N GLY A 280 1.06 -25.18 -19.17
CA GLY A 280 0.91 -26.22 -18.15
C GLY A 280 2.25 -26.70 -17.58
N ALA A 281 3.26 -26.87 -18.43
CA ALA A 281 4.61 -27.24 -18.02
C ALA A 281 5.27 -26.15 -17.15
N ALA A 282 5.12 -24.87 -17.50
CA ALA A 282 5.66 -23.76 -16.71
C ALA A 282 5.05 -23.77 -15.29
N ILE A 283 3.73 -23.88 -15.16
CA ILE A 283 3.03 -23.97 -13.88
C ILE A 283 3.51 -25.20 -13.08
N ARG A 284 3.53 -26.38 -13.73
CA ARG A 284 4.03 -27.62 -13.09
C ARG A 284 5.45 -27.47 -12.57
N ASN A 285 6.34 -26.87 -13.34
CA ASN A 285 7.73 -26.69 -12.95
C ASN A 285 7.86 -25.75 -11.74
N GLY A 286 7.07 -24.67 -11.66
CA GLY A 286 6.95 -23.83 -10.49
C GLY A 286 6.46 -24.60 -9.26
N MET A 287 5.42 -25.41 -9.42
CA MET A 287 4.91 -26.30 -8.36
C MET A 287 5.97 -27.25 -7.82
N LEU A 288 6.74 -27.88 -8.73
CA LEU A 288 7.81 -28.81 -8.35
C LEU A 288 8.97 -28.12 -7.62
N MET A 289 9.33 -26.90 -8.02
CA MET A 289 10.33 -26.09 -7.31
C MET A 289 9.86 -25.75 -5.88
N SER A 290 8.64 -25.24 -5.74
CA SER A 290 8.03 -24.93 -4.45
C SER A 290 7.92 -26.16 -3.55
N TYR A 291 7.48 -27.28 -4.11
CA TYR A 291 7.38 -28.57 -3.41
C TYR A 291 8.72 -29.00 -2.81
N LYS A 292 9.80 -28.86 -3.59
CA LYS A 292 11.16 -29.22 -3.17
C LYS A 292 11.69 -28.25 -2.13
N GLU A 293 11.59 -26.94 -2.36
CA GLU A 293 12.15 -25.91 -1.47
C GLU A 293 11.45 -25.90 -0.10
N ASN A 294 10.12 -26.07 -0.08
CA ASN A 294 9.33 -26.07 1.14
C ASN A 294 9.33 -27.43 1.86
N GLN A 295 10.05 -28.45 1.34
CA GLN A 295 10.08 -29.80 1.91
C GLN A 295 8.68 -30.34 2.23
N SER A 296 7.75 -30.14 1.28
CA SER A 296 6.33 -30.45 1.47
C SER A 296 6.09 -31.92 1.83
N GLN A 297 5.21 -32.15 2.80
CA GLN A 297 4.94 -33.49 3.33
C GLN A 297 3.77 -34.20 2.63
N PHE A 298 3.15 -33.58 1.62
CA PHE A 298 2.09 -34.14 0.80
C PHE A 298 2.62 -34.61 -0.55
N THR A 299 1.84 -35.39 -1.29
CA THR A 299 2.16 -35.79 -2.66
C THR A 299 1.45 -34.91 -3.68
N LEU A 300 2.09 -34.69 -4.85
CA LEU A 300 1.50 -34.01 -6.00
C LEU A 300 1.23 -35.02 -7.12
N ASN A 301 -0.03 -35.23 -7.49
CA ASN A 301 -0.42 -36.05 -8.61
C ASN A 301 -0.94 -35.16 -9.75
N PHE A 302 -0.31 -35.25 -10.92
CA PHE A 302 -0.62 -34.42 -12.07
C PHE A 302 -1.56 -35.13 -13.04
N TYR A 303 -2.64 -34.45 -13.43
CA TYR A 303 -3.65 -34.94 -14.36
C TYR A 303 -3.73 -33.98 -15.55
N ASP A 304 -3.61 -34.54 -16.77
CA ASP A 304 -3.76 -33.77 -18.01
C ASP A 304 -5.23 -33.48 -18.26
N THR A 305 -5.54 -32.16 -18.39
CA THR A 305 -6.91 -31.70 -18.64
C THR A 305 -7.29 -31.65 -20.11
N GLN A 306 -6.34 -31.90 -21.03
CA GLN A 306 -6.60 -31.82 -22.46
C GLN A 306 -7.62 -32.86 -22.91
N GLY A 307 -8.77 -32.37 -23.43
CA GLY A 307 -9.86 -33.24 -23.94
C GLY A 307 -10.55 -34.13 -22.89
N LYS A 308 -10.42 -33.80 -21.60
CA LYS A 308 -11.03 -34.54 -20.49
C LYS A 308 -12.17 -33.73 -19.85
N ALA A 309 -13.22 -34.44 -19.45
CA ALA A 309 -14.29 -33.89 -18.62
C ALA A 309 -13.79 -33.74 -17.18
N MET A 310 -14.01 -32.53 -16.60
CA MET A 310 -13.51 -32.23 -15.26
C MET A 310 -14.17 -33.07 -14.17
N GLY A 311 -15.45 -33.46 -14.35
CA GLY A 311 -16.14 -34.33 -13.42
C GLY A 311 -15.55 -35.77 -13.34
N ASP A 312 -15.01 -36.28 -14.44
CA ASP A 312 -14.39 -37.61 -14.46
C ASP A 312 -12.97 -37.56 -13.85
N LEU A 313 -12.18 -36.53 -14.17
CA LEU A 313 -10.88 -36.29 -13.51
C LEU A 313 -11.04 -36.12 -12.01
N TYR A 314 -12.06 -35.37 -11.57
CA TYR A 314 -12.37 -35.20 -10.17
C TYR A 314 -12.66 -36.52 -9.46
N LYS A 315 -13.56 -37.37 -10.03
CA LYS A 315 -13.87 -38.67 -9.46
C LYS A 315 -12.64 -39.56 -9.36
N GLN A 316 -11.81 -39.59 -10.42
CA GLN A 316 -10.55 -40.31 -10.43
C GLN A 316 -9.62 -39.83 -9.31
N ALA A 317 -9.39 -38.52 -9.19
CA ALA A 317 -8.51 -37.95 -8.18
C ALA A 317 -8.97 -38.27 -6.74
N ILE A 318 -10.29 -38.20 -6.48
CA ILE A 318 -10.84 -38.54 -5.16
C ILE A 318 -10.71 -40.07 -4.87
N GLN A 319 -10.93 -40.92 -5.86
CA GLN A 319 -10.72 -42.37 -5.70
C GLN A 319 -9.26 -42.74 -5.42
N GLU A 320 -8.33 -41.94 -5.96
CA GLU A 320 -6.88 -42.09 -5.72
C GLU A 320 -6.42 -41.46 -4.42
N GLY A 321 -7.34 -40.83 -3.65
CA GLY A 321 -7.06 -40.27 -2.30
C GLY A 321 -6.75 -38.79 -2.23
N ALA A 322 -7.01 -38.02 -3.29
CA ALA A 322 -6.81 -36.58 -3.25
C ALA A 322 -7.71 -35.90 -2.22
N ASN A 323 -7.12 -35.08 -1.38
CA ASN A 323 -7.83 -34.29 -0.37
C ASN A 323 -7.75 -32.75 -0.63
N MET A 324 -7.16 -32.36 -1.77
CA MET A 324 -7.19 -31.01 -2.33
C MET A 324 -6.99 -31.06 -3.85
N ILE A 325 -7.53 -30.08 -4.57
CA ILE A 325 -7.31 -29.89 -6.00
C ILE A 325 -6.66 -28.55 -6.26
N ILE A 326 -5.62 -28.51 -7.09
CA ILE A 326 -5.06 -27.27 -7.66
C ILE A 326 -5.30 -27.30 -9.17
N GLY A 327 -5.88 -26.22 -9.68
CA GLY A 327 -6.39 -26.13 -11.05
C GLY A 327 -7.91 -26.29 -11.11
N PRO A 328 -8.49 -26.38 -12.32
CA PRO A 328 -7.82 -26.25 -13.62
C PRO A 328 -7.41 -24.81 -13.98
N LEU A 329 -6.72 -24.66 -15.14
CA LEU A 329 -6.24 -23.37 -15.64
C LEU A 329 -7.28 -22.61 -16.48
N LEU A 330 -8.10 -23.31 -17.24
CA LEU A 330 -9.06 -22.69 -18.17
C LEU A 330 -10.38 -22.36 -17.48
N LYS A 331 -10.97 -21.18 -17.77
CA LYS A 331 -12.21 -20.69 -17.13
C LYS A 331 -13.39 -21.65 -17.28
N ASP A 332 -13.59 -22.20 -18.47
CA ASP A 332 -14.64 -23.19 -18.77
C ASP A 332 -14.47 -24.48 -17.97
N GLN A 333 -13.24 -24.96 -17.83
CA GLN A 333 -12.92 -26.12 -17.00
C GLN A 333 -13.09 -25.83 -15.50
N VAL A 334 -12.74 -24.62 -15.04
CA VAL A 334 -13.01 -24.19 -13.65
C VAL A 334 -14.52 -24.20 -13.39
N GLU A 335 -15.30 -23.61 -14.29
CA GLU A 335 -16.76 -23.57 -14.16
C GLU A 335 -17.38 -24.98 -14.17
N GLU A 336 -16.89 -25.86 -15.05
CA GLU A 336 -17.33 -27.28 -15.13
C GLU A 336 -17.02 -28.04 -13.83
N LEU A 337 -15.79 -27.89 -13.30
CA LEU A 337 -15.38 -28.54 -12.05
C LEU A 337 -16.25 -28.08 -10.89
N LEU A 338 -16.43 -26.76 -10.73
CA LEU A 338 -17.15 -26.21 -9.59
C LEU A 338 -18.66 -26.47 -9.62
N LYS A 339 -19.26 -26.63 -10.82
CA LYS A 339 -20.65 -27.09 -10.98
C LYS A 339 -20.86 -28.50 -10.46
N SER A 340 -19.83 -29.33 -10.39
CA SER A 340 -19.90 -30.69 -9.80
C SER A 340 -19.94 -30.68 -8.27
N SER A 341 -19.88 -29.50 -7.62
CA SER A 341 -19.89 -29.32 -6.17
C SER A 341 -18.81 -30.14 -5.45
N PRO A 342 -17.52 -29.88 -5.69
CA PRO A 342 -16.43 -30.63 -5.09
C PRO A 342 -16.47 -30.55 -3.56
N THR A 343 -16.21 -31.71 -2.91
CA THR A 343 -16.24 -31.86 -1.44
C THR A 343 -14.90 -31.53 -0.78
N VAL A 344 -13.80 -31.49 -1.56
CA VAL A 344 -12.47 -31.12 -1.11
C VAL A 344 -12.14 -29.69 -1.53
N PRO A 345 -11.20 -29.00 -0.86
CA PRO A 345 -10.76 -27.68 -1.27
C PRO A 345 -10.26 -27.64 -2.72
N VAL A 346 -10.64 -26.61 -3.45
CA VAL A 346 -10.22 -26.34 -4.83
C VAL A 346 -9.55 -24.98 -4.89
N LEU A 347 -8.30 -24.94 -5.33
CA LEU A 347 -7.60 -23.73 -5.73
C LEU A 347 -7.60 -23.65 -7.26
N ALA A 348 -8.63 -23.03 -7.83
CA ALA A 348 -8.70 -22.77 -9.27
C ALA A 348 -7.60 -21.81 -9.72
N LEU A 349 -6.89 -22.11 -10.81
CA LEU A 349 -5.82 -21.27 -11.34
C LEU A 349 -6.34 -20.21 -12.34
N ASN A 350 -7.57 -19.81 -12.17
CA ASN A 350 -8.23 -18.73 -12.91
C ASN A 350 -9.40 -18.18 -12.09
N GLU A 351 -9.89 -17.01 -12.48
CA GLU A 351 -11.09 -16.38 -11.92
C GLU A 351 -12.30 -16.59 -12.83
N LEU A 352 -13.49 -16.62 -12.27
CA LEU A 352 -14.75 -16.64 -13.01
C LEU A 352 -15.36 -15.23 -13.04
N ASP A 353 -16.07 -14.91 -14.13
CA ASP A 353 -16.79 -13.63 -14.23
C ASP A 353 -17.91 -13.52 -13.18
N LYS A 354 -18.43 -14.66 -12.72
CA LYS A 354 -19.36 -14.81 -11.60
C LYS A 354 -18.82 -15.90 -10.67
N PRO A 355 -18.05 -15.54 -9.64
CA PRO A 355 -17.46 -16.52 -8.74
C PRO A 355 -18.51 -17.36 -8.00
N ILE A 356 -18.25 -18.65 -7.86
CA ILE A 356 -19.00 -19.55 -6.98
C ILE A 356 -18.33 -19.47 -5.61
N VAL A 357 -18.97 -18.79 -4.66
CA VAL A 357 -18.41 -18.56 -3.32
C VAL A 357 -18.91 -19.62 -2.37
N ASN A 358 -17.98 -20.43 -1.84
CA ASN A 358 -18.19 -21.36 -0.72
C ASN A 358 -16.88 -21.51 0.06
N ASP A 359 -16.90 -22.23 1.18
CA ASP A 359 -15.73 -22.33 2.08
C ASP A 359 -14.54 -23.08 1.49
N ASN A 360 -14.77 -23.93 0.49
CA ASN A 360 -13.77 -24.80 -0.10
C ASN A 360 -13.26 -24.33 -1.48
N THR A 361 -13.73 -23.17 -1.98
CA THR A 361 -13.31 -22.68 -3.30
C THR A 361 -12.45 -21.44 -3.16
N PHE A 362 -11.30 -21.49 -3.84
CA PHE A 362 -10.32 -20.41 -3.92
C PHE A 362 -9.97 -20.15 -5.38
N TYR A 363 -9.67 -18.90 -5.71
CA TYR A 363 -9.34 -18.47 -7.07
C TYR A 363 -8.00 -17.77 -7.10
N PHE A 364 -7.08 -18.26 -7.88
CA PHE A 364 -5.76 -17.67 -8.07
C PHE A 364 -5.56 -17.37 -9.55
N SER A 365 -5.59 -16.08 -9.90
CA SER A 365 -5.45 -15.62 -11.28
C SER A 365 -4.37 -14.56 -11.45
N LEU A 366 -3.85 -14.44 -12.67
CA LEU A 366 -2.96 -13.35 -13.10
C LEU A 366 -3.81 -12.29 -13.80
N SER A 367 -4.69 -11.64 -13.04
CA SER A 367 -5.69 -10.70 -13.55
C SER A 367 -5.09 -9.32 -13.78
N ALA A 368 -5.01 -8.88 -15.06
CA ALA A 368 -4.62 -7.51 -15.40
C ALA A 368 -5.60 -6.46 -14.83
N ALA A 369 -6.86 -6.85 -14.59
CA ALA A 369 -7.85 -5.99 -13.95
C ALA A 369 -7.53 -5.78 -12.47
N ALA A 370 -7.12 -6.85 -11.76
CA ALA A 370 -6.68 -6.75 -10.36
C ALA A 370 -5.41 -5.88 -10.23
N ASP A 371 -4.43 -6.07 -11.14
CA ASP A 371 -3.22 -5.24 -11.19
C ASP A 371 -3.57 -3.76 -11.39
N ALA A 372 -4.52 -3.44 -12.28
CA ALA A 372 -4.99 -2.08 -12.51
C ALA A 372 -5.72 -1.46 -11.31
N SER A 373 -6.49 -2.27 -10.55
CA SER A 373 -7.12 -1.83 -9.30
C SER A 373 -6.07 -1.44 -8.25
N GLN A 374 -5.01 -2.22 -8.11
CA GLN A 374 -3.91 -1.92 -7.18
C GLN A 374 -3.15 -0.67 -7.61
N ALA A 375 -2.89 -0.51 -8.92
CA ALA A 375 -2.24 0.68 -9.45
C ALA A 375 -3.04 1.95 -9.14
N ALA A 376 -4.37 1.90 -9.23
CA ALA A 376 -5.23 3.03 -8.86
C ALA A 376 -5.05 3.44 -7.39
N GLN A 377 -5.05 2.47 -6.47
CA GLN A 377 -4.85 2.71 -5.04
C GLN A 377 -3.42 3.21 -4.74
N TYR A 378 -2.42 2.61 -5.40
CA TYR A 378 -1.03 3.01 -5.27
C TYR A 378 -0.81 4.46 -5.72
N LEU A 379 -1.27 4.82 -6.92
CA LEU A 379 -1.15 6.18 -7.45
C LEU A 379 -1.84 7.21 -6.55
N TYR A 380 -3.02 6.89 -6.04
CA TYR A 380 -3.70 7.75 -5.08
C TYR A 380 -2.88 7.91 -3.79
N GLY A 381 -2.29 6.82 -3.28
CA GLY A 381 -1.40 6.82 -2.12
C GLY A 381 -0.12 7.63 -2.32
N GLN A 382 0.40 7.71 -3.57
CA GLN A 382 1.54 8.56 -3.94
C GLN A 382 1.17 10.06 -4.04
N GLY A 383 -0.10 10.41 -3.84
CA GLY A 383 -0.55 11.80 -3.86
C GLY A 383 -1.10 12.27 -5.20
N TYR A 384 -1.15 11.42 -6.23
CA TYR A 384 -1.75 11.78 -7.51
C TYR A 384 -3.28 11.85 -7.40
N ARG A 385 -3.87 12.77 -8.16
CA ARG A 385 -5.31 13.05 -8.07
C ARG A 385 -6.01 13.08 -9.41
N LYS A 386 -5.25 13.21 -10.50
CA LYS A 386 -5.79 13.32 -11.85
C LYS A 386 -4.97 12.50 -12.85
N PRO A 387 -4.92 11.17 -12.67
CA PRO A 387 -4.16 10.31 -13.56
C PRO A 387 -4.77 10.22 -14.95
N LEU A 388 -3.90 10.10 -15.97
CA LEU A 388 -4.25 9.70 -17.32
C LEU A 388 -4.02 8.20 -17.47
N LEU A 389 -5.07 7.44 -17.74
CA LEU A 389 -5.00 6.02 -18.04
C LEU A 389 -4.92 5.82 -19.56
N ILE A 390 -3.83 5.26 -20.06
CA ILE A 390 -3.65 4.88 -21.47
C ILE A 390 -3.73 3.36 -21.60
N ALA A 391 -4.65 2.85 -22.43
CA ALA A 391 -4.79 1.42 -22.63
C ALA A 391 -4.93 1.03 -24.09
N ALA A 392 -4.32 -0.10 -24.49
CA ALA A 392 -4.58 -0.73 -25.75
C ALA A 392 -6.03 -1.23 -25.81
N GLN A 393 -6.71 -1.04 -26.96
CA GLN A 393 -8.06 -1.56 -27.16
C GLN A 393 -8.09 -3.09 -27.12
N GLY A 394 -9.20 -3.64 -26.62
CA GLY A 394 -9.42 -5.07 -26.47
C GLY A 394 -9.87 -5.46 -25.08
N ARG A 395 -10.13 -6.76 -24.90
CA ARG A 395 -10.72 -7.27 -23.63
C ARG A 395 -9.89 -6.89 -22.40
N ILE A 396 -8.57 -7.04 -22.47
CA ILE A 396 -7.66 -6.75 -21.34
C ILE A 396 -7.65 -5.25 -21.03
N GLY A 397 -7.48 -4.38 -22.05
CA GLY A 397 -7.48 -2.94 -21.85
C GLY A 397 -8.80 -2.45 -21.24
N TYR A 398 -9.94 -2.89 -21.78
CA TYR A 398 -11.25 -2.48 -21.26
C TYR A 398 -11.52 -3.00 -19.84
N SER A 399 -11.14 -4.23 -19.51
CA SER A 399 -11.28 -4.76 -18.14
C SER A 399 -10.38 -4.01 -17.16
N SER A 400 -9.16 -3.68 -17.54
CA SER A 400 -8.23 -2.90 -16.72
C SER A 400 -8.71 -1.46 -16.50
N ILE A 401 -9.24 -0.79 -17.55
CA ILE A 401 -9.86 0.54 -17.42
C ILE A 401 -10.99 0.50 -16.39
N LYS A 402 -11.92 -0.45 -16.56
CA LYS A 402 -13.07 -0.58 -15.66
C LYS A 402 -12.63 -0.81 -14.21
N ALA A 403 -11.67 -1.69 -14.00
CA ALA A 403 -11.16 -2.02 -12.67
C ALA A 403 -10.43 -0.83 -12.02
N PHE A 404 -9.60 -0.13 -12.80
CA PHE A 404 -8.94 1.10 -12.34
C PHE A 404 -9.95 2.17 -11.96
N GLU A 405 -10.94 2.46 -12.81
CA GLU A 405 -11.98 3.46 -12.54
C GLU A 405 -12.80 3.12 -11.29
N GLN A 406 -13.14 1.85 -11.09
CA GLN A 406 -13.86 1.39 -9.89
C GLN A 406 -13.04 1.55 -8.61
N ALA A 407 -11.77 1.15 -8.63
CA ALA A 407 -10.86 1.30 -7.50
C ALA A 407 -10.57 2.79 -7.21
N TRP A 408 -10.39 3.59 -8.26
CA TRP A 408 -10.19 5.03 -8.15
C TRP A 408 -11.41 5.74 -7.53
N ALA A 409 -12.62 5.37 -7.93
CA ALA A 409 -13.86 5.92 -7.37
C ALA A 409 -14.05 5.59 -5.87
N GLY A 410 -13.42 4.53 -5.38
CA GLY A 410 -13.39 4.17 -3.96
C GLY A 410 -12.52 5.10 -3.11
N VAL A 411 -11.56 5.80 -3.71
CA VAL A 411 -10.58 6.65 -3.01
C VAL A 411 -10.63 8.12 -3.43
N SER A 412 -11.23 8.45 -4.59
CA SER A 412 -11.27 9.81 -5.15
C SER A 412 -12.66 10.16 -5.67
N GLN A 413 -13.02 11.44 -5.54
CA GLN A 413 -14.25 12.00 -6.14
C GLN A 413 -14.04 12.40 -7.62
N GLU A 414 -12.80 12.59 -8.05
CA GLU A 414 -12.46 12.95 -9.43
C GLU A 414 -12.27 11.68 -10.26
N LYS A 415 -12.76 11.70 -11.51
CA LYS A 415 -12.57 10.59 -12.44
C LYS A 415 -11.20 10.67 -13.11
N PRO A 416 -10.51 9.54 -13.34
CA PRO A 416 -9.32 9.52 -14.17
C PRO A 416 -9.65 9.90 -15.61
N VAL A 417 -8.67 10.46 -16.31
CA VAL A 417 -8.77 10.66 -17.76
C VAL A 417 -8.42 9.35 -18.45
N VAL A 418 -9.21 8.93 -19.44
CA VAL A 418 -8.98 7.66 -20.14
C VAL A 418 -8.72 7.93 -21.63
N ALA A 419 -7.66 7.33 -22.16
CA ALA A 419 -7.33 7.33 -23.57
C ALA A 419 -7.05 5.89 -24.06
N THR A 420 -7.57 5.55 -25.25
CA THR A 420 -7.36 4.21 -25.82
C THR A 420 -6.83 4.32 -27.26
N PHE A 421 -6.08 3.31 -27.70
CA PHE A 421 -5.59 3.19 -29.06
C PHE A 421 -5.82 1.77 -29.59
N GLY A 422 -6.11 1.65 -30.90
CA GLY A 422 -6.29 0.37 -31.57
C GLY A 422 -5.02 -0.08 -32.32
N ALA A 423 -4.46 0.83 -33.10
CA ALA A 423 -3.27 0.57 -33.90
C ALA A 423 -2.07 1.39 -33.39
N ARG A 424 -0.85 0.88 -33.59
CA ARG A 424 0.39 1.55 -33.13
C ARG A 424 0.60 2.94 -33.75
N ASN A 425 0.16 3.16 -34.99
CA ASN A 425 0.25 4.46 -35.64
C ASN A 425 -0.70 5.52 -35.03
N GLU A 426 -1.65 5.13 -34.20
CA GLU A 426 -2.57 6.05 -33.51
C GLU A 426 -1.97 6.60 -32.21
N VAL A 427 -0.94 5.94 -31.65
CA VAL A 427 -0.38 6.24 -30.32
C VAL A 427 0.06 7.70 -30.21
N GLN A 428 0.82 8.24 -31.18
CA GLN A 428 1.28 9.62 -31.15
C GLN A 428 0.12 10.62 -31.09
N GLY A 429 -0.87 10.45 -31.97
CA GLY A 429 -2.04 11.32 -32.02
C GLY A 429 -2.89 11.22 -30.75
N MET A 430 -3.06 10.01 -30.23
CA MET A 430 -3.80 9.75 -28.99
C MET A 430 -3.13 10.43 -27.80
N VAL A 431 -1.82 10.24 -27.58
CA VAL A 431 -1.07 10.86 -26.48
C VAL A 431 -1.14 12.39 -26.56
N LYS A 432 -0.87 12.96 -27.75
CA LYS A 432 -0.97 14.40 -27.97
C LYS A 432 -2.36 14.94 -27.63
N ASN A 433 -3.43 14.26 -28.07
CA ASN A 433 -4.80 14.69 -27.80
C ASN A 433 -5.16 14.56 -26.31
N ALA A 434 -4.77 13.46 -25.65
CA ALA A 434 -5.05 13.23 -24.24
C ALA A 434 -4.37 14.29 -23.34
N LEU A 435 -3.11 14.63 -23.62
CA LEU A 435 -2.35 15.62 -22.86
C LEU A 435 -2.68 17.07 -23.24
N SER A 436 -3.12 17.34 -24.46
CA SER A 436 -3.54 18.68 -24.91
C SER A 436 -4.99 19.02 -24.56
N GLY A 437 -5.73 18.08 -24.00
CA GLY A 437 -7.12 18.28 -23.55
C GLY A 437 -8.18 18.06 -24.61
N ARG A 438 -7.83 17.49 -25.75
CA ARG A 438 -8.81 17.06 -26.75
C ARG A 438 -9.20 15.61 -26.44
N SER A 439 -10.48 15.38 -26.08
CA SER A 439 -11.02 14.04 -25.90
C SER A 439 -10.90 13.25 -27.21
N THR A 440 -10.32 12.04 -27.16
CA THR A 440 -10.43 11.08 -28.26
C THR A 440 -11.83 10.45 -28.19
N ALA A 441 -12.75 10.99 -28.98
CA ALA A 441 -14.06 10.38 -29.15
C ALA A 441 -13.90 8.97 -29.73
N ARG A 442 -14.76 8.03 -29.28
CA ARG A 442 -14.98 6.75 -29.96
C ARG A 442 -15.40 7.03 -31.41
N ALA A 443 -14.90 6.23 -32.34
CA ALA A 443 -15.32 6.31 -33.74
C ALA A 443 -16.86 6.22 -33.84
N GLY A 444 -17.51 7.33 -34.20
CA GLY A 444 -18.97 7.43 -34.34
C GLY A 444 -19.70 8.33 -33.34
N GLU A 445 -19.05 8.87 -32.33
CA GLU A 445 -19.64 9.80 -31.37
C GLU A 445 -19.21 11.24 -31.66
N ILE A 446 -20.17 12.12 -31.94
CA ILE A 446 -19.93 13.56 -32.09
C ILE A 446 -19.77 14.14 -30.69
N VAL A 447 -18.52 14.34 -30.25
CA VAL A 447 -18.24 15.00 -28.98
C VAL A 447 -18.25 16.50 -29.19
N GLN A 448 -19.13 17.21 -28.50
CA GLN A 448 -19.03 18.65 -28.36
C GLN A 448 -17.73 18.99 -27.62
N LEU A 449 -16.84 19.69 -28.31
CA LEU A 449 -15.61 20.24 -27.77
C LEU A 449 -15.94 21.22 -26.66
N SER A 450 -15.75 20.85 -25.41
CA SER A 450 -15.61 21.83 -24.35
C SER A 450 -14.18 22.38 -24.41
N ASP A 451 -14.03 23.70 -24.50
CA ASP A 451 -12.77 24.43 -24.64
C ASP A 451 -11.82 24.36 -23.41
N ALA A 452 -12.07 23.45 -22.51
CA ALA A 452 -11.22 23.24 -21.32
C ALA A 452 -10.33 22.02 -21.51
N ALA A 453 -9.08 22.26 -21.86
CA ALA A 453 -8.00 21.27 -21.74
C ALA A 453 -8.05 20.62 -20.35
N PRO A 454 -7.81 19.29 -20.17
CA PRO A 454 -7.60 18.70 -18.87
C PRO A 454 -6.29 19.24 -18.30
N ARG A 455 -6.34 20.46 -17.78
CA ARG A 455 -5.24 21.07 -17.05
C ARG A 455 -5.11 20.31 -15.75
N GLY A 456 -3.92 19.77 -15.52
CA GLY A 456 -3.53 19.18 -14.24
C GLY A 456 -3.55 17.65 -14.20
N ILE A 457 -3.29 16.95 -15.33
CA ILE A 457 -2.86 15.55 -15.28
C ILE A 457 -1.55 15.51 -14.50
N ASP A 458 -1.49 14.67 -13.47
CA ASP A 458 -0.39 14.58 -12.51
C ASP A 458 0.36 13.25 -12.54
N ALA A 459 -0.17 12.23 -13.23
CA ALA A 459 0.48 10.95 -13.50
C ALA A 459 -0.09 10.29 -14.75
N VAL A 460 0.65 9.38 -15.37
CA VAL A 460 0.18 8.51 -16.47
C VAL A 460 0.28 7.06 -16.04
N TYR A 461 -0.79 6.27 -16.25
CA TYR A 461 -0.76 4.82 -16.09
C TYR A 461 -1.02 4.12 -17.42
N VAL A 462 -0.11 3.23 -17.83
CA VAL A 462 -0.11 2.56 -19.15
C VAL A 462 -0.47 1.09 -19.00
N VAL A 463 -1.49 0.63 -19.72
CA VAL A 463 -1.88 -0.77 -19.85
C VAL A 463 -1.70 -1.20 -21.31
N ALA A 464 -0.49 -1.59 -21.65
CA ALA A 464 -0.07 -1.96 -23.00
C ALA A 464 1.03 -3.04 -22.92
N ASN A 465 1.34 -3.70 -24.04
CA ASN A 465 2.48 -4.62 -24.08
C ASN A 465 3.83 -3.86 -24.08
N SER A 466 4.95 -4.58 -23.90
CA SER A 466 6.27 -3.97 -23.77
C SER A 466 6.63 -3.09 -24.98
N LEU A 467 6.36 -3.55 -26.21
CA LEU A 467 6.64 -2.79 -27.42
C LEU A 467 5.80 -1.51 -27.52
N GLU A 468 4.52 -1.58 -27.19
CA GLU A 468 3.62 -0.42 -27.18
C GLU A 468 4.02 0.57 -26.08
N THR A 469 4.41 0.08 -24.90
CA THR A 469 4.89 0.88 -23.77
C THR A 469 6.16 1.65 -24.15
N ARG A 470 7.12 1.01 -24.83
CA ARG A 470 8.34 1.65 -25.38
C ARG A 470 8.04 2.75 -26.41
N MET A 471 6.92 2.64 -27.11
CA MET A 471 6.45 3.70 -28.03
C MET A 471 5.72 4.83 -27.30
N ILE A 472 4.91 4.53 -26.28
CA ILE A 472 4.10 5.52 -25.57
C ILE A 472 4.99 6.48 -24.79
N LYS A 473 6.00 5.97 -24.06
CA LYS A 473 6.86 6.76 -23.17
C LYS A 473 7.49 7.99 -23.85
N PRO A 474 8.20 7.87 -25.00
CA PRO A 474 8.77 9.03 -25.68
C PRO A 474 7.72 10.05 -26.14
N TYR A 475 6.53 9.61 -26.55
CA TYR A 475 5.48 10.55 -26.95
C TYR A 475 4.90 11.32 -25.77
N VAL A 476 4.81 10.70 -24.60
CA VAL A 476 4.43 11.41 -23.36
C VAL A 476 5.50 12.44 -23.02
N ASP A 477 6.78 12.05 -23.00
CA ASP A 477 7.91 12.94 -22.68
C ASP A 477 7.96 14.18 -23.57
N ILE A 478 7.80 14.00 -24.89
CA ILE A 478 7.82 15.12 -25.86
C ILE A 478 6.58 16.02 -25.70
N SER A 479 5.46 15.48 -25.24
CA SER A 479 4.20 16.21 -25.09
C SER A 479 4.11 17.01 -23.78
N VAL A 480 5.01 16.76 -22.84
CA VAL A 480 5.13 17.49 -21.58
C VAL A 480 6.15 18.62 -21.72
N ASN A 481 5.91 19.75 -21.04
CA ASN A 481 6.86 20.85 -20.98
C ASN A 481 8.22 20.33 -20.45
N PRO A 482 9.36 20.63 -21.11
CA PRO A 482 10.70 20.19 -20.68
C PRO A 482 11.08 20.57 -19.23
N MET A 483 10.39 21.55 -18.66
CA MET A 483 10.57 22.00 -17.26
C MET A 483 9.65 21.28 -16.26
N GLY A 484 8.78 20.36 -16.73
CA GLY A 484 7.86 19.58 -15.89
C GLY A 484 8.09 18.10 -16.11
N SER A 485 8.20 17.31 -15.03
CA SER A 485 8.18 15.85 -15.10
C SER A 485 6.77 15.34 -14.86
N LEU A 486 6.25 14.52 -15.78
CA LEU A 486 5.00 13.79 -15.58
C LEU A 486 5.35 12.31 -15.31
N PRO A 487 5.17 11.81 -14.10
CA PRO A 487 5.50 10.43 -13.75
C PRO A 487 4.69 9.44 -14.59
N ILE A 488 5.37 8.43 -15.13
CA ILE A 488 4.76 7.40 -15.98
C ILE A 488 4.88 6.05 -15.30
N TYR A 489 3.75 5.41 -15.11
CA TYR A 489 3.58 4.09 -14.51
C TYR A 489 3.09 3.12 -15.57
N SER A 490 3.51 1.86 -15.51
CA SER A 490 3.04 0.79 -16.39
C SER A 490 2.60 -0.43 -15.60
N SER A 491 1.62 -1.13 -16.15
CA SER A 491 1.25 -2.46 -15.68
C SER A 491 2.37 -3.48 -15.98
N SER A 492 2.28 -4.65 -15.37
CA SER A 492 3.15 -5.81 -15.60
C SER A 492 3.30 -6.19 -17.09
N ARG A 493 2.30 -5.89 -17.90
CA ARG A 493 2.32 -6.15 -19.35
C ARG A 493 3.32 -5.27 -20.12
N GLY A 494 3.71 -4.12 -19.58
CA GLY A 494 4.72 -3.23 -20.16
C GLY A 494 6.15 -3.74 -20.07
N TYR A 495 6.35 -4.86 -19.37
CA TYR A 495 7.64 -5.53 -19.21
C TYR A 495 7.59 -6.97 -19.71
N ASP A 496 8.59 -7.42 -20.46
CA ASP A 496 8.66 -8.76 -21.04
C ASP A 496 9.49 -9.76 -20.20
N GLY A 497 9.95 -9.33 -19.03
CA GLY A 497 10.51 -10.25 -18.03
C GLY A 497 11.95 -10.69 -18.26
N GLY A 498 12.71 -10.09 -19.18
CA GLY A 498 14.06 -10.59 -19.27
C GLY A 498 14.96 -10.17 -20.41
N THR A 499 14.72 -9.09 -21.11
CA THR A 499 15.71 -8.61 -22.06
C THR A 499 16.92 -8.04 -21.33
N THR A 500 18.11 -8.55 -21.66
CA THR A 500 19.40 -7.97 -21.27
C THR A 500 19.66 -6.63 -21.98
N GLU A 501 18.73 -6.20 -22.84
CA GLU A 501 18.84 -4.94 -23.56
C GLU A 501 18.61 -3.75 -22.64
N VAL A 502 19.53 -2.81 -22.72
CA VAL A 502 19.42 -1.53 -22.03
C VAL A 502 18.30 -0.72 -22.68
N ALA A 503 17.23 -0.49 -21.93
CA ALA A 503 16.05 0.25 -22.37
C ALA A 503 16.11 1.72 -21.90
N SER A 504 17.09 2.47 -22.40
CA SER A 504 17.30 3.87 -21.98
C SER A 504 16.13 4.79 -22.28
N GLU A 505 15.31 4.47 -23.27
CA GLU A 505 14.07 5.19 -23.61
C GLU A 505 12.99 5.08 -22.52
N LEU A 506 13.11 4.10 -21.61
CA LEU A 506 12.19 3.92 -20.50
C LEU A 506 12.67 4.58 -19.20
N ASN A 507 13.84 5.22 -19.17
CA ASN A 507 14.35 5.87 -17.96
C ASN A 507 13.31 6.75 -17.27
N GLY A 508 13.21 6.63 -15.95
CA GLY A 508 12.22 7.32 -15.11
C GLY A 508 10.80 6.74 -15.17
N MET A 509 10.58 5.64 -15.89
CA MET A 509 9.29 4.96 -15.92
C MET A 509 9.22 3.91 -14.79
N HIS A 510 8.10 3.90 -14.08
CA HIS A 510 7.80 2.92 -13.03
C HIS A 510 7.01 1.75 -13.62
N ILE A 511 7.35 0.53 -13.24
CA ILE A 511 6.65 -0.69 -13.66
C ILE A 511 6.24 -1.50 -12.44
N SER A 512 4.99 -1.95 -12.40
CA SER A 512 4.54 -2.95 -11.43
C SER A 512 4.64 -4.34 -12.02
N ASP A 513 5.30 -5.27 -11.33
CA ASP A 513 5.31 -6.69 -11.70
C ASP A 513 5.58 -7.56 -10.47
N MET A 514 5.68 -8.86 -10.71
CA MET A 514 5.97 -9.87 -9.70
C MET A 514 7.38 -9.72 -9.13
N PRO A 515 7.60 -10.00 -7.84
CA PRO A 515 8.94 -10.03 -7.25
C PRO A 515 9.94 -10.90 -8.02
N LEU A 516 9.49 -12.04 -8.55
CA LEU A 516 10.32 -12.91 -9.40
C LEU A 516 10.93 -12.16 -10.60
N LEU A 517 10.26 -11.16 -11.14
CA LEU A 517 10.68 -10.42 -12.33
C LEU A 517 11.40 -9.12 -11.99
N LEU A 518 11.18 -8.55 -10.82
CA LEU A 518 11.71 -7.25 -10.42
C LEU A 518 12.92 -7.32 -9.47
N GLY A 519 13.41 -8.52 -9.12
CA GLY A 519 14.63 -8.68 -8.33
C GLY A 519 14.39 -9.06 -6.87
N GLY A 520 13.59 -10.05 -6.58
CA GLY A 520 13.42 -10.61 -5.24
C GLY A 520 13.83 -12.09 -5.13
N PHE A 521 14.14 -12.70 -6.29
CA PHE A 521 14.37 -14.16 -6.41
C PHE A 521 15.49 -14.47 -7.41
N GLU A 522 16.62 -13.79 -7.30
CA GLU A 522 17.75 -13.93 -8.24
C GLU A 522 18.26 -15.36 -8.32
N THR A 523 18.48 -16.00 -7.17
CA THR A 523 18.95 -17.40 -7.10
C THR A 523 17.98 -18.34 -7.80
N GLN A 524 16.67 -18.17 -7.57
CA GLN A 524 15.65 -18.97 -8.22
C GLN A 524 15.57 -18.69 -9.72
N ARG A 525 15.72 -17.43 -10.15
CA ARG A 525 15.78 -17.08 -11.59
C ARG A 525 16.94 -17.76 -12.30
N GLU A 526 18.14 -17.79 -11.68
CA GLU A 526 19.30 -18.52 -12.20
C GLU A 526 19.01 -20.02 -12.32
N GLN A 527 18.41 -20.62 -11.31
CA GLN A 527 17.99 -22.04 -11.33
C GLN A 527 16.95 -22.31 -12.41
N ILE A 528 15.95 -21.44 -12.58
CA ILE A 528 14.93 -21.55 -13.63
C ILE A 528 15.59 -21.50 -15.00
N ALA A 529 16.49 -20.54 -15.23
CA ALA A 529 17.19 -20.39 -16.51
C ALA A 529 18.06 -21.62 -16.83
N LEU A 530 18.66 -22.24 -15.82
CA LEU A 530 19.45 -23.46 -15.97
C LEU A 530 18.60 -24.71 -16.24
N LEU A 531 17.53 -24.91 -15.46
CA LEU A 531 16.72 -26.12 -15.52
C LEU A 531 15.65 -26.09 -16.62
N TRP A 532 15.12 -24.90 -16.92
CA TRP A 532 14.03 -24.69 -17.88
C TRP A 532 14.28 -23.44 -18.75
N PRO A 533 15.28 -23.44 -19.62
CA PRO A 533 15.73 -22.26 -20.38
C PRO A 533 14.66 -21.68 -21.31
N GLN A 534 13.63 -22.43 -21.66
CA GLN A 534 12.47 -21.97 -22.44
C GLN A 534 11.44 -21.21 -21.60
N THR A 535 11.54 -21.23 -20.25
CA THR A 535 10.62 -20.52 -19.35
C THR A 535 11.01 -19.05 -19.28
N GLN A 536 10.49 -18.24 -20.21
CA GLN A 536 10.77 -16.81 -20.34
C GLN A 536 9.46 -16.02 -20.49
N GLY A 537 9.53 -14.71 -20.28
CA GLY A 537 8.39 -13.81 -20.45
C GLY A 537 7.16 -14.23 -19.64
N ASP A 538 6.02 -14.38 -20.31
CA ASP A 538 4.77 -14.76 -19.64
C ASP A 538 4.83 -16.16 -19.00
N LEU A 539 5.71 -17.07 -19.47
CA LEU A 539 5.91 -18.38 -18.84
C LEU A 539 6.55 -18.27 -17.45
N LEU A 540 7.38 -17.24 -17.20
CA LEU A 540 7.90 -16.97 -15.84
C LEU A 540 6.78 -16.56 -14.89
N ARG A 541 5.79 -15.81 -15.37
CA ARG A 541 4.62 -15.45 -14.55
C ARG A 541 3.77 -16.68 -14.21
N LEU A 542 3.59 -17.59 -15.15
CA LEU A 542 2.91 -18.85 -14.92
C LEU A 542 3.71 -19.79 -14.00
N PHE A 543 5.02 -19.75 -14.09
CA PHE A 543 5.91 -20.47 -13.16
C PHE A 543 5.71 -19.95 -11.72
N ALA A 544 5.73 -18.62 -11.52
CA ALA A 544 5.46 -17.99 -10.23
C ALA A 544 4.07 -18.36 -9.68
N LEU A 545 3.03 -18.38 -10.54
CA LEU A 545 1.70 -18.83 -10.18
C LEU A 545 1.72 -20.26 -9.64
N GLY A 546 2.43 -21.17 -10.32
CA GLY A 546 2.56 -22.56 -9.89
C GLY A 546 3.31 -22.72 -8.58
N TYR A 547 4.41 -21.99 -8.41
CA TYR A 547 5.19 -21.98 -7.18
C TYR A 547 4.33 -21.56 -5.98
N ASP A 548 3.63 -20.44 -6.11
CA ASP A 548 2.81 -19.88 -5.04
C ASP A 548 1.56 -20.74 -4.76
N ALA A 549 0.97 -21.40 -5.77
CA ALA A 549 -0.17 -22.27 -5.59
C ALA A 549 0.12 -23.43 -4.63
N VAL A 550 1.31 -24.04 -4.73
CA VAL A 550 1.75 -25.09 -3.81
C VAL A 550 2.10 -24.52 -2.43
N SER A 551 2.78 -23.39 -2.39
CA SER A 551 3.16 -22.70 -1.14
C SER A 551 1.92 -22.31 -0.31
N LEU A 552 0.83 -21.89 -0.97
CA LEU A 552 -0.44 -21.49 -0.32
C LEU A 552 -1.30 -22.66 0.15
N ALA A 553 -1.16 -23.87 -0.45
CA ALA A 553 -2.12 -24.95 -0.36
C ALA A 553 -2.54 -25.30 1.08
N GLY A 554 -1.59 -25.34 2.02
CA GLY A 554 -1.85 -25.63 3.43
C GLY A 554 -2.51 -24.50 4.24
N ASN A 555 -2.46 -23.27 3.74
CA ASN A 555 -2.81 -22.07 4.50
C ASN A 555 -4.12 -21.40 4.05
N LEU A 556 -4.67 -21.77 2.90
CA LEU A 556 -5.80 -21.09 2.26
C LEU A 556 -7.02 -20.90 3.17
N PRO A 557 -7.55 -21.93 3.88
CA PRO A 557 -8.73 -21.75 4.72
C PRO A 557 -8.49 -20.76 5.87
N GLN A 558 -7.26 -20.72 6.36
CA GLN A 558 -6.87 -19.87 7.47
C GLN A 558 -6.62 -18.43 7.02
N MET A 559 -5.93 -18.25 5.89
CA MET A 559 -5.72 -16.93 5.28
C MET A 559 -7.06 -16.26 4.94
N ARG A 560 -8.08 -17.03 4.53
CA ARG A 560 -9.42 -16.51 4.27
C ARG A 560 -10.12 -16.00 5.54
N LYS A 561 -9.93 -16.68 6.68
CA LYS A 561 -10.50 -16.28 7.98
C LYS A 561 -9.75 -15.11 8.59
N VAL A 562 -8.46 -15.01 8.34
CA VAL A 562 -7.56 -14.04 8.96
C VAL A 562 -7.08 -13.04 7.90
N ASN A 563 -7.85 -11.97 7.68
CA ASN A 563 -7.54 -10.94 6.69
C ASN A 563 -6.15 -10.28 6.86
N ALA A 564 -5.55 -10.42 8.04
CA ALA A 564 -4.20 -9.89 8.33
C ALA A 564 -3.09 -10.82 7.82
N MET A 565 -3.39 -12.10 7.55
CA MET A 565 -2.39 -13.04 7.05
C MET A 565 -1.98 -12.69 5.63
N GLN A 566 -0.68 -12.50 5.45
CA GLN A 566 -0.06 -12.32 4.15
C GLN A 566 1.11 -13.29 4.03
N GLN A 567 1.32 -13.80 2.84
CA GLN A 567 2.42 -14.71 2.54
C GLN A 567 3.24 -14.12 1.40
N PRO A 568 4.55 -13.91 1.58
CA PRO A 568 5.41 -13.53 0.47
C PRO A 568 5.46 -14.64 -0.56
N GLY A 569 5.30 -14.30 -1.82
CA GLY A 569 5.34 -15.23 -2.95
C GLY A 569 6.15 -14.71 -4.11
N MET A 570 6.45 -15.58 -5.07
CA MET A 570 7.10 -15.19 -6.33
C MET A 570 6.22 -14.28 -7.18
N SER A 571 4.89 -14.40 -7.07
CA SER A 571 3.93 -13.60 -7.85
C SER A 571 3.45 -12.33 -7.14
N GLY A 572 3.90 -12.07 -5.91
CA GLY A 572 3.52 -10.90 -5.11
C GLY A 572 3.39 -11.22 -3.63
N GLN A 573 3.03 -10.22 -2.85
CA GLN A 573 2.58 -10.45 -1.48
C GLN A 573 1.14 -10.96 -1.53
N LEU A 574 0.90 -12.16 -1.02
CA LEU A 574 -0.34 -12.91 -1.19
C LEU A 574 -1.23 -12.82 0.05
N SER A 575 -2.52 -12.63 -0.17
CA SER A 575 -3.57 -12.72 0.85
C SER A 575 -4.82 -13.36 0.26
N VAL A 576 -5.78 -13.74 1.09
CA VAL A 576 -7.05 -14.33 0.64
C VAL A 576 -8.18 -13.41 1.09
N ASP A 577 -9.04 -12.99 0.15
CA ASP A 577 -10.22 -12.21 0.47
C ASP A 577 -11.36 -13.08 1.03
N PRO A 578 -12.41 -12.49 1.63
CA PRO A 578 -13.56 -13.25 2.14
C PRO A 578 -14.29 -14.07 1.07
N GLN A 579 -14.17 -13.73 -0.21
CA GLN A 579 -14.75 -14.43 -1.34
C GLN A 579 -13.90 -15.63 -1.79
N GLY A 580 -12.68 -15.77 -1.27
CA GLY A 580 -11.73 -16.83 -1.62
C GLY A 580 -10.80 -16.47 -2.77
N ASN A 581 -10.77 -15.22 -3.23
CA ASN A 581 -9.80 -14.81 -4.23
C ASN A 581 -8.43 -14.59 -3.60
N ILE A 582 -7.39 -15.07 -4.26
CA ILE A 582 -6.00 -14.75 -3.92
C ILE A 582 -5.71 -13.35 -4.44
N VAL A 583 -5.52 -12.43 -3.52
CA VAL A 583 -5.12 -11.05 -3.81
C VAL A 583 -3.59 -11.02 -3.82
N ARG A 584 -3.02 -10.57 -4.94
CA ARG A 584 -1.57 -10.39 -5.12
C ARG A 584 -1.26 -8.90 -5.04
N MET A 585 -0.37 -8.50 -4.17
CA MET A 585 0.19 -7.14 -4.19
C MET A 585 1.53 -7.20 -4.92
N LEU A 586 1.61 -6.49 -6.06
CA LEU A 586 2.79 -6.42 -6.90
C LEU A 586 3.82 -5.44 -6.35
N ASP A 587 5.08 -5.67 -6.68
CA ASP A 587 6.16 -4.74 -6.43
C ASP A 587 6.24 -3.67 -7.53
N TRP A 588 6.93 -2.57 -7.22
CA TRP A 588 7.25 -1.51 -8.15
C TRP A 588 8.75 -1.41 -8.37
N ALA A 589 9.15 -1.10 -9.58
CA ALA A 589 10.53 -0.84 -9.95
C ALA A 589 10.59 0.32 -10.94
N THR A 590 11.69 1.06 -10.93
CA THR A 590 11.92 2.22 -11.77
C THR A 590 13.07 1.95 -12.73
N TYR A 591 12.91 2.33 -14.01
CA TYR A 591 14.01 2.30 -14.96
C TYR A 591 15.04 3.39 -14.67
N GLN A 592 16.27 2.96 -14.35
CA GLN A 592 17.44 3.82 -14.12
C GLN A 592 18.59 3.33 -15.01
N ASN A 593 19.12 4.22 -15.83
CA ASN A 593 20.18 3.88 -16.81
C ASN A 593 19.83 2.66 -17.68
N GLY A 594 18.54 2.58 -18.08
CA GLY A 594 18.00 1.50 -18.90
C GLY A 594 17.85 0.15 -18.22
N LYS A 595 18.02 0.08 -16.90
CA LYS A 595 17.81 -1.13 -16.08
C LYS A 595 16.72 -0.88 -15.04
N LEU A 596 15.99 -1.92 -14.68
CA LEU A 596 15.02 -1.86 -13.59
C LEU A 596 15.74 -1.93 -12.24
N VAL A 597 15.39 -0.99 -11.35
CA VAL A 597 15.81 -0.93 -9.96
C VAL A 597 14.55 -0.98 -9.11
N SER A 598 14.49 -1.93 -8.17
CA SER A 598 13.33 -2.08 -7.28
C SER A 598 13.16 -0.83 -6.42
N ASP A 599 11.94 -0.31 -6.35
CA ASP A 599 11.59 0.83 -5.49
C ASP A 599 11.62 0.45 -3.98
N SER A 600 11.63 -0.86 -3.68
CA SER A 600 11.72 -1.41 -2.32
C SER A 600 13.18 -1.63 -1.85
N ALA A 601 14.16 -1.51 -2.74
CA ALA A 601 15.56 -1.59 -2.36
C ALA A 601 15.90 -0.38 -1.49
N ALA A 602 16.38 -0.61 -0.26
CA ALA A 602 16.96 0.46 0.54
C ALA A 602 18.03 1.19 -0.29
N PRO A 603 18.14 2.53 -0.21
CA PRO A 603 19.17 3.25 -0.93
C PRO A 603 20.51 2.61 -0.54
N GLN A 604 21.20 2.00 -1.50
CA GLN A 604 22.61 1.67 -1.32
C GLN A 604 23.29 3.01 -1.08
N LEU A 605 23.80 3.19 0.14
CA LEU A 605 24.77 4.25 0.40
C LEU A 605 25.88 4.03 -0.63
N GLU A 606 25.90 4.85 -1.67
CA GLU A 606 27.04 4.92 -2.54
C GLU A 606 28.23 5.21 -1.61
N ASP A 607 29.17 4.27 -1.54
CA ASP A 607 30.48 4.48 -0.97
C ASP A 607 31.02 5.74 -1.64
N ALA A 608 30.97 6.84 -0.90
CA ALA A 608 31.72 8.02 -1.24
C ALA A 608 33.19 7.63 -1.16
N THR A 609 33.71 7.08 -2.24
CA THR A 609 35.14 6.98 -2.45
C THR A 609 35.69 8.38 -2.33
N HIS A 610 36.42 8.60 -1.25
CA HIS A 610 37.28 9.74 -1.05
C HIS A 610 38.08 10.00 -2.33
N GLU A 611 37.72 11.00 -3.10
CA GLU A 611 38.70 11.71 -3.92
C GLU A 611 39.64 12.43 -2.97
N GLU A 612 40.81 11.82 -2.74
CA GLU A 612 41.95 12.50 -2.19
C GLU A 612 42.32 13.67 -3.12
N ALA A 613 41.98 14.87 -2.68
CA ALA A 613 42.51 16.07 -3.26
C ALA A 613 44.06 16.07 -3.08
N THR A 614 44.77 15.83 -4.16
CA THR A 614 46.21 16.06 -4.25
C THR A 614 46.46 17.56 -4.20
N ASP A 615 46.79 18.06 -3.01
CA ASP A 615 47.34 19.40 -2.85
C ASP A 615 48.87 19.32 -3.01
N THR A 616 49.33 19.82 -4.14
CA THR A 616 50.73 20.02 -4.47
C THR A 616 51.26 21.26 -3.76
N THR A 617 51.96 21.08 -2.64
CA THR A 617 52.99 22.04 -2.20
C THR A 617 54.15 21.30 -1.53
N SER A 618 55.27 21.26 -2.28
CA SER A 618 56.59 20.94 -1.78
C SER A 618 57.13 22.05 -0.88
N PRO A 619 57.87 21.78 0.22
CA PRO A 619 59.25 22.14 0.17
C PRO A 619 60.27 21.18 0.83
N ALA A 620 61.40 21.04 0.10
CA ALA A 620 62.81 21.00 0.53
C ALA A 620 63.28 19.97 1.61
N VAL A 621 64.01 18.99 1.12
CA VAL A 621 65.38 18.53 1.45
C VAL A 621 65.86 18.86 2.86
N VAL A 622 66.17 17.80 3.65
CA VAL A 622 67.43 17.60 4.41
C VAL A 622 67.64 16.10 4.63
N GLU A 623 68.70 15.54 4.01
CA GLU A 623 69.42 14.37 4.52
C GLU A 623 70.16 14.74 5.81
N PRO A 624 70.45 13.81 6.76
CA PRO A 624 71.67 12.99 6.59
C PRO A 624 71.67 11.58 7.25
N VAL A 625 72.55 10.77 6.70
CA VAL A 625 73.59 9.86 7.31
C VAL A 625 73.15 8.49 7.85
N ALA A 626 73.74 7.52 7.22
CA ALA A 626 73.83 6.11 7.51
C ALA A 626 74.58 5.78 8.80
N VAL A 627 74.25 4.61 9.39
CA VAL A 627 75.14 3.60 10.02
C VAL A 627 74.26 2.35 10.11
N GLY A 628 74.48 1.24 9.53
CA GLY A 628 75.58 0.31 9.55
C GLY A 628 75.27 -0.92 10.38
N SER A 629 75.36 -2.06 9.75
CA SER A 629 75.77 -3.43 10.20
C SER A 629 74.61 -4.43 10.52
N ASP A 630 74.62 -5.45 9.65
CA ASP A 630 74.91 -6.88 9.87
C ASP A 630 73.82 -7.72 10.58
N GLU A 631 73.47 -8.73 10.01
CA GLU A 631 73.89 -10.13 9.77
C GLU A 631 72.68 -11.11 9.97
N GLN A 632 72.62 -11.99 9.00
CA GLN A 632 72.33 -13.44 9.07
C GLN A 632 71.07 -13.91 9.85
N GLY A 633 70.30 -14.76 9.40
CA GLY A 633 70.45 -15.93 8.60
C GLY A 633 69.26 -16.88 8.77
N THR A 634 69.10 -17.64 7.75
CA THR A 634 68.71 -19.06 7.71
C THR A 634 67.29 -19.51 8.11
N THR A 635 66.57 -19.93 7.07
CA THR A 635 65.84 -21.21 6.87
C THR A 635 65.02 -21.82 8.02
N LEU A 636 63.77 -21.99 7.79
CA LEU A 636 63.07 -23.23 7.40
C LEU A 636 61.64 -22.90 6.98
#